data_123dc1249022a9529836088c91757088
#
_entry.id   123dc1249022a9529836088c91757088
#
_cell.length_a   1.000
_cell.length_b   1.000
_cell.length_c   1.000
_cell.angle_alpha   90.00
_cell.angle_beta   90.00
_cell.angle_gamma   90.00
#
_symmetry.space_group_name_H-M   'P 1'
#
loop_
_entity.id
_entity.type
_entity.pdbx_description
1 polymer ?
#
loop_
_entity_poly.entity_id
_entity_poly.type
_entity_poly.pdbx_seq_one_letter_code
_entity_poly.pdbx_strand_id
1 'polypeptide(L)'
;MSIKIALAGNPNCGKTTLFNALTGSNQFVGNWPGVTVEKKEGKLKGHKDVTIMDLPGIYSLSPYTLEEVVARNYLINEMPDAIINIVDGTNLERNLYLSTQIMELGIPVVMAINMMDLVQKSGNKIHIDKLSKKLGCEVVEISALKGPGIMKAAEKAISAAQSKKKTVPVHEFAQDVEDAIKSVEDKLTGTVADAQKRFFAIKLIEKDDKIVEQMKSVPDVSYEVKALEDKFDDDTESIITNERYVYISSIIGQCYTKSSTGKKLTTSDKIDRIVTNRWLALPIFAVVMWIVYYVSVSTVGGFVTDWTNDVLFGEIIPPAIESALEAVHCAAWLQGLILDGIVAGVGAVLGFVPQMLVLFLFLAFLESCGYMARVAFIMDRIFRKFGLSGKSFIPMLIGSGCGVPGVMASRTIENDRDRKMTIMTTTFVPCGAKLPIIAMIAGAFFDNSGWVSTSAYFVGIAAIICSGIILKKTKMFAGEPAPFVMELPAYHWPTVGNVLRSVWERAWSFIKKAGTIILLSTIVLWFLMGFGWEGGSFGMVEELNNSILAKIGSAIAWIFTPLGWTNAGEGWKMAVAAVSGLIAKENVVATFGMLFGFAEVAEDGAEIWGNLAAVMTPVAAYGFLVFNLLCAPCFAAMGAIKREMNNAKWFWFAIGYQCGLAYVVALCIYQIGTLLTGGGFGLGTVVAFVLVAAFLYLLFRPYKESNSLKVNTKSIA
;
A
#
# COMPACT_ATOMS: atom_id res chain seq x y z
N MET A 1 -20.88 -33.15 -20.14
CA MET A 1 -20.26 -31.81 -20.29
C MET A 1 -19.98 -31.30 -18.89
N SER A 2 -18.77 -30.82 -18.61
CA SER A 2 -18.48 -30.22 -17.31
C SER A 2 -19.10 -28.82 -17.25
N ILE A 3 -19.89 -28.54 -16.22
CA ILE A 3 -20.54 -27.25 -16.01
C ILE A 3 -19.57 -26.35 -15.24
N LYS A 4 -19.37 -25.12 -15.71
CA LYS A 4 -18.56 -24.10 -15.06
C LYS A 4 -19.48 -23.03 -14.44
N ILE A 5 -19.40 -22.83 -13.13
CA ILE A 5 -20.16 -21.82 -12.40
C ILE A 5 -19.20 -20.81 -11.80
N ALA A 6 -19.40 -19.52 -12.07
CA ALA A 6 -18.64 -18.45 -11.48
C ALA A 6 -19.32 -17.90 -10.22
N LEU A 7 -18.52 -17.67 -9.16
CA LEU A 7 -18.96 -16.90 -8.00
C LEU A 7 -18.55 -15.44 -8.17
N ALA A 8 -19.51 -14.54 -8.23
CA ALA A 8 -19.28 -13.10 -8.34
C ALA A 8 -19.97 -12.37 -7.19
N GLY A 9 -19.41 -11.26 -6.75
CA GLY A 9 -19.99 -10.44 -5.67
C GLY A 9 -19.03 -9.41 -5.12
N ASN A 10 -19.55 -8.49 -4.34
CA ASN A 10 -18.77 -7.42 -3.73
C ASN A 10 -17.75 -7.98 -2.73
N PRO A 11 -16.66 -7.23 -2.47
CA PRO A 11 -15.80 -7.54 -1.34
C PRO A 11 -16.59 -7.66 -0.03
N ASN A 12 -16.22 -8.60 0.81
CA ASN A 12 -16.83 -8.87 2.13
C ASN A 12 -18.28 -9.40 2.12
N CYS A 13 -18.89 -9.68 0.97
CA CYS A 13 -20.23 -10.30 0.90
C CYS A 13 -20.28 -11.78 1.35
N GLY A 14 -19.12 -12.37 1.70
CA GLY A 14 -19.01 -13.77 2.13
C GLY A 14 -18.73 -14.77 1.00
N LYS A 15 -18.20 -14.32 -0.14
CA LYS A 15 -17.91 -15.11 -1.34
C LYS A 15 -16.95 -16.28 -1.05
N THR A 16 -15.79 -16.00 -0.47
CA THR A 16 -14.80 -17.04 -0.11
C THR A 16 -15.36 -18.05 0.91
N THR A 17 -16.19 -17.60 1.85
CA THR A 17 -16.87 -18.49 2.80
C THR A 17 -17.82 -19.44 2.06
N LEU A 18 -18.61 -18.93 1.12
CA LEU A 18 -19.48 -19.74 0.27
C LEU A 18 -18.69 -20.71 -0.60
N PHE A 19 -17.60 -20.25 -1.24
CA PHE A 19 -16.72 -21.10 -2.04
C PHE A 19 -16.18 -22.30 -1.24
N ASN A 20 -15.65 -22.02 -0.04
CA ASN A 20 -15.15 -23.07 0.85
C ASN A 20 -16.25 -24.05 1.30
N ALA A 21 -17.44 -23.57 1.55
CA ALA A 21 -18.57 -24.39 1.92
C ALA A 21 -19.00 -25.33 0.77
N LEU A 22 -19.01 -24.84 -0.46
CA LEU A 22 -19.39 -25.57 -1.68
C LEU A 22 -18.34 -26.60 -2.11
N THR A 23 -17.04 -26.26 -2.04
CA THR A 23 -15.96 -27.10 -2.59
C THR A 23 -15.22 -27.93 -1.56
N GLY A 24 -15.17 -27.49 -0.30
CA GLY A 24 -14.45 -28.19 0.77
C GLY A 24 -12.93 -28.18 0.54
N SER A 25 -12.29 -29.35 0.67
CA SER A 25 -10.83 -29.51 0.49
C SER A 25 -10.39 -29.68 -0.97
N ASN A 26 -11.32 -29.83 -1.90
CA ASN A 26 -11.03 -30.07 -3.33
C ASN A 26 -10.87 -28.75 -4.09
N GLN A 27 -9.82 -27.98 -3.75
CA GLN A 27 -9.56 -26.67 -4.33
C GLN A 27 -8.19 -26.65 -5.00
N PHE A 28 -8.12 -25.94 -6.12
CA PHE A 28 -6.88 -25.54 -6.76
C PHE A 28 -6.67 -24.03 -6.56
N VAL A 29 -5.49 -23.66 -6.08
CA VAL A 29 -5.10 -22.26 -5.86
C VAL A 29 -3.89 -21.95 -6.72
N GLY A 30 -3.98 -20.92 -7.52
CA GLY A 30 -2.91 -20.44 -8.40
C GLY A 30 -3.05 -18.94 -8.64
N ASN A 31 -2.39 -18.43 -9.66
CA ASN A 31 -2.58 -17.05 -10.10
C ASN A 31 -3.26 -17.01 -11.46
N TRP A 32 -4.00 -15.95 -11.72
CA TRP A 32 -4.51 -15.68 -13.06
C TRP A 32 -3.35 -15.43 -14.03
N PRO A 33 -3.43 -15.91 -15.29
CA PRO A 33 -2.36 -15.74 -16.28
C PRO A 33 -1.95 -14.27 -16.43
N GLY A 34 -0.64 -13.98 -16.29
CA GLY A 34 -0.08 -12.66 -16.50
C GLY A 34 -0.28 -11.63 -15.39
N VAL A 35 -0.95 -11.99 -14.28
CA VAL A 35 -1.20 -11.10 -13.15
C VAL A 35 -0.97 -11.79 -11.79
N THR A 36 -0.78 -11.01 -10.73
CA THR A 36 -0.57 -11.50 -9.37
C THR A 36 -1.87 -11.76 -8.59
N VAL A 37 -3.01 -11.74 -9.27
CA VAL A 37 -4.33 -11.98 -8.66
C VAL A 37 -4.54 -13.48 -8.48
N GLU A 38 -4.97 -13.87 -7.29
CA GLU A 38 -5.19 -15.27 -6.91
C GLU A 38 -6.39 -15.86 -7.65
N LYS A 39 -6.20 -17.05 -8.25
CA LYS A 39 -7.24 -17.82 -8.91
C LYS A 39 -7.59 -19.03 -8.04
N LYS A 40 -8.86 -19.20 -7.70
CA LYS A 40 -9.37 -20.35 -6.95
C LYS A 40 -10.44 -21.06 -7.75
N GLU A 41 -10.24 -22.35 -7.96
CA GLU A 41 -11.26 -23.22 -8.56
C GLU A 41 -11.41 -24.50 -7.75
N GLY A 42 -12.60 -25.08 -7.76
CA GLY A 42 -12.87 -26.32 -7.01
C GLY A 42 -14.06 -27.07 -7.55
N LYS A 43 -14.11 -28.36 -7.26
CA LYS A 43 -15.25 -29.22 -7.61
C LYS A 43 -16.36 -29.06 -6.58
N LEU A 44 -17.60 -28.97 -7.04
CA LEU A 44 -18.77 -28.90 -6.17
C LEU A 44 -18.93 -30.24 -5.41
N LYS A 45 -19.19 -30.15 -4.12
CA LYS A 45 -19.50 -31.32 -3.29
C LYS A 45 -20.73 -32.06 -3.84
N GLY A 46 -20.62 -33.35 -4.06
CA GLY A 46 -21.69 -34.18 -4.60
C GLY A 46 -21.81 -34.17 -6.14
N HIS A 47 -21.14 -33.23 -6.84
CA HIS A 47 -21.21 -33.10 -8.29
C HIS A 47 -19.80 -32.94 -8.89
N LYS A 48 -19.16 -34.06 -9.24
CA LYS A 48 -17.79 -34.07 -9.77
C LYS A 48 -17.63 -33.41 -11.15
N ASP A 49 -18.70 -33.30 -11.90
CA ASP A 49 -18.79 -32.68 -13.22
C ASP A 49 -19.00 -31.15 -13.18
N VAL A 50 -19.23 -30.57 -11.99
CA VAL A 50 -19.42 -29.11 -11.78
C VAL A 50 -18.17 -28.50 -11.18
N THR A 51 -17.64 -27.49 -11.84
CA THR A 51 -16.51 -26.70 -11.36
C THR A 51 -16.97 -25.31 -10.94
N ILE A 52 -16.63 -24.91 -9.72
CA ILE A 52 -16.89 -23.57 -9.17
C ILE A 52 -15.60 -22.75 -9.31
N MET A 53 -15.73 -21.55 -9.87
CA MET A 53 -14.66 -20.57 -9.99
C MET A 53 -14.92 -19.40 -9.02
N ASP A 54 -14.00 -19.15 -8.09
CA ASP A 54 -14.06 -17.98 -7.20
C ASP A 54 -13.42 -16.77 -7.90
N LEU A 55 -14.24 -15.79 -8.32
CA LEU A 55 -13.74 -14.56 -8.90
C LEU A 55 -13.30 -13.59 -7.79
N PRO A 56 -12.37 -12.68 -8.07
CA PRO A 56 -12.06 -11.59 -7.14
C PRO A 56 -13.31 -10.81 -6.71
N GLY A 57 -13.29 -10.24 -5.50
CA GLY A 57 -14.39 -9.36 -5.06
C GLY A 57 -14.32 -8.03 -5.80
N ILE A 58 -15.42 -7.64 -6.45
CA ILE A 58 -15.49 -6.46 -7.28
C ILE A 58 -16.72 -5.63 -6.94
N TYR A 59 -16.66 -4.32 -7.15
CA TYR A 59 -17.80 -3.42 -6.97
C TYR A 59 -18.50 -3.08 -8.28
N SER A 60 -17.77 -3.16 -9.39
CA SER A 60 -18.25 -2.84 -10.73
C SER A 60 -17.53 -3.68 -11.79
N LEU A 61 -18.16 -3.81 -12.96
CA LEU A 61 -17.51 -4.31 -14.17
C LEU A 61 -16.84 -3.19 -14.98
N SER A 62 -16.88 -1.94 -14.53
CA SER A 62 -16.03 -0.84 -15.02
C SER A 62 -14.72 -0.86 -14.22
N PRO A 63 -13.58 -1.28 -14.81
CA PRO A 63 -12.41 -1.64 -14.03
C PRO A 63 -11.59 -0.43 -13.64
N TYR A 64 -11.49 -0.22 -12.35
CA TYR A 64 -10.49 0.64 -11.73
C TYR A 64 -9.33 -0.16 -11.13
N THR A 65 -9.52 -1.48 -10.89
CA THR A 65 -8.54 -2.37 -10.26
C THR A 65 -8.19 -3.55 -11.15
N LEU A 66 -7.03 -4.17 -10.90
CA LEU A 66 -6.61 -5.39 -11.62
C LEU A 66 -7.57 -6.56 -11.37
N GLU A 67 -8.11 -6.65 -10.18
CA GLU A 67 -9.09 -7.64 -9.77
C GLU A 67 -10.38 -7.51 -10.59
N GLU A 68 -10.85 -6.28 -10.79
CA GLU A 68 -12.03 -6.00 -11.61
C GLU A 68 -11.79 -6.31 -13.09
N VAL A 69 -10.60 -6.01 -13.61
CA VAL A 69 -10.20 -6.41 -14.98
C VAL A 69 -10.23 -7.92 -15.12
N VAL A 70 -9.66 -8.65 -14.17
CA VAL A 70 -9.61 -10.13 -14.20
C VAL A 70 -11.01 -10.73 -14.17
N ALA A 71 -11.85 -10.30 -13.23
CA ALA A 71 -13.21 -10.80 -13.08
C ALA A 71 -14.05 -10.52 -14.35
N ARG A 72 -13.97 -9.29 -14.87
CA ARG A 72 -14.65 -8.90 -16.10
C ARG A 72 -14.20 -9.71 -17.30
N ASN A 73 -12.88 -9.83 -17.52
CA ASN A 73 -12.33 -10.55 -18.64
C ASN A 73 -12.74 -12.03 -18.61
N TYR A 74 -12.78 -12.64 -17.42
CA TYR A 74 -13.28 -14.00 -17.28
C TYR A 74 -14.75 -14.11 -17.66
N LEU A 75 -15.60 -13.22 -17.16
CA LEU A 75 -17.02 -13.25 -17.46
C LEU A 75 -17.36 -12.99 -18.93
N ILE A 76 -16.59 -12.11 -19.60
CA ILE A 76 -16.83 -11.76 -21.02
C ILE A 76 -16.24 -12.83 -21.98
N ASN A 77 -15.00 -13.29 -21.72
CA ASN A 77 -14.26 -14.12 -22.66
C ASN A 77 -14.48 -15.63 -22.44
N GLU A 78 -14.51 -16.08 -21.16
CA GLU A 78 -14.67 -17.50 -20.81
C GLU A 78 -16.16 -17.91 -20.75
N MET A 79 -17.06 -16.95 -20.54
CA MET A 79 -18.53 -17.14 -20.52
C MET A 79 -18.94 -18.39 -19.74
N PRO A 80 -18.90 -18.38 -18.38
CA PRO A 80 -19.30 -19.53 -17.58
C PRO A 80 -20.75 -19.91 -17.86
N ASP A 81 -21.11 -21.18 -17.65
CA ASP A 81 -22.47 -21.69 -17.91
C ASP A 81 -23.54 -21.07 -17.00
N ALA A 82 -23.14 -20.63 -15.78
CA ALA A 82 -23.97 -19.85 -14.89
C ALA A 82 -23.11 -19.00 -13.93
N ILE A 83 -23.73 -17.98 -13.34
CA ILE A 83 -23.14 -17.13 -12.30
C ILE A 83 -23.97 -17.23 -11.03
N ILE A 84 -23.32 -17.49 -9.89
CA ILE A 84 -23.90 -17.25 -8.57
C ILE A 84 -23.43 -15.86 -8.11
N ASN A 85 -24.33 -14.89 -8.16
CA ASN A 85 -24.07 -13.54 -7.67
C ASN A 85 -24.38 -13.45 -6.17
N ILE A 86 -23.36 -13.27 -5.35
CA ILE A 86 -23.48 -13.20 -3.90
C ILE A 86 -23.68 -11.75 -3.48
N VAL A 87 -24.77 -11.52 -2.76
CA VAL A 87 -25.25 -10.20 -2.34
C VAL A 87 -25.34 -10.16 -0.82
N ASP A 88 -24.75 -9.14 -0.20
CA ASP A 88 -24.92 -8.89 1.22
C ASP A 88 -26.33 -8.31 1.49
N GLY A 89 -27.18 -9.08 2.18
CA GLY A 89 -28.55 -8.67 2.52
C GLY A 89 -28.60 -7.50 3.50
N THR A 90 -27.55 -7.22 4.23
CA THR A 90 -27.48 -6.06 5.15
C THR A 90 -27.25 -4.75 4.40
N ASN A 91 -26.65 -4.82 3.20
CA ASN A 91 -26.28 -3.70 2.33
C ASN A 91 -26.79 -3.93 0.89
N LEU A 92 -28.08 -4.26 0.76
CA LEU A 92 -28.68 -4.69 -0.50
C LEU A 92 -28.52 -3.67 -1.62
N GLU A 93 -28.77 -2.39 -1.35
CA GLU A 93 -28.74 -1.30 -2.34
C GLU A 93 -27.40 -1.23 -3.10
N ARG A 94 -26.31 -1.25 -2.37
CA ARG A 94 -24.98 -1.16 -2.95
C ARG A 94 -24.57 -2.41 -3.73
N ASN A 95 -24.95 -3.58 -3.22
CA ASN A 95 -24.62 -4.85 -3.88
C ASN A 95 -25.39 -5.04 -5.18
N LEU A 96 -26.60 -4.48 -5.29
CA LEU A 96 -27.39 -4.53 -6.50
C LEU A 96 -26.76 -3.77 -7.67
N TYR A 97 -25.87 -2.81 -7.43
CA TYR A 97 -25.16 -2.10 -8.50
C TYR A 97 -24.35 -3.07 -9.40
N LEU A 98 -23.54 -3.91 -8.79
CA LEU A 98 -22.82 -4.97 -9.52
C LEU A 98 -23.79 -5.97 -10.14
N SER A 99 -24.87 -6.33 -9.42
CA SER A 99 -25.86 -7.29 -9.89
C SER A 99 -26.52 -6.85 -11.19
N THR A 100 -26.86 -5.57 -11.34
CA THR A 100 -27.43 -5.04 -12.60
C THR A 100 -26.46 -5.22 -13.76
N GLN A 101 -25.18 -4.98 -13.56
CA GLN A 101 -24.15 -5.14 -14.60
C GLN A 101 -23.90 -6.60 -14.97
N ILE A 102 -23.92 -7.52 -14.00
CA ILE A 102 -23.79 -8.96 -14.25
C ILE A 102 -24.96 -9.49 -15.07
N MET A 103 -26.17 -9.01 -14.82
CA MET A 103 -27.36 -9.42 -15.58
C MET A 103 -27.32 -8.97 -17.04
N GLU A 104 -26.61 -7.87 -17.37
CA GLU A 104 -26.44 -7.38 -18.73
C GLU A 104 -25.54 -8.27 -19.60
N LEU A 105 -24.76 -9.17 -19.00
CA LEU A 105 -23.85 -10.09 -19.72
C LEU A 105 -24.61 -11.22 -20.48
N GLY A 106 -25.90 -11.41 -20.20
CA GLY A 106 -26.71 -12.46 -20.84
C GLY A 106 -26.37 -13.88 -20.41
N ILE A 107 -25.60 -14.06 -19.34
CA ILE A 107 -25.29 -15.34 -18.72
C ILE A 107 -26.37 -15.68 -17.70
N PRO A 108 -26.78 -16.97 -17.53
CA PRO A 108 -27.71 -17.34 -16.47
C PRO A 108 -27.23 -16.94 -15.08
N VAL A 109 -28.01 -16.16 -14.34
CA VAL A 109 -27.66 -15.65 -13.00
C VAL A 109 -28.59 -16.19 -11.94
N VAL A 110 -28.02 -16.67 -10.84
CA VAL A 110 -28.73 -16.97 -9.60
C VAL A 110 -28.21 -16.04 -8.52
N MET A 111 -29.08 -15.23 -7.93
CA MET A 111 -28.72 -14.33 -6.84
C MET A 111 -28.80 -15.03 -5.50
N ALA A 112 -27.71 -15.06 -4.77
CA ALA A 112 -27.63 -15.63 -3.41
C ALA A 112 -27.51 -14.48 -2.39
N ILE A 113 -28.61 -14.18 -1.68
CA ILE A 113 -28.61 -13.15 -0.64
C ILE A 113 -28.07 -13.77 0.63
N ASN A 114 -26.89 -13.33 1.01
CA ASN A 114 -26.16 -13.78 2.19
C ASN A 114 -26.47 -12.93 3.44
N MET A 115 -26.04 -13.40 4.59
CA MET A 115 -26.22 -12.73 5.89
C MET A 115 -27.70 -12.57 6.30
N MET A 116 -28.59 -13.42 5.80
CA MET A 116 -30.02 -13.38 6.12
C MET A 116 -30.32 -13.54 7.62
N ASP A 117 -29.45 -14.24 8.34
CA ASP A 117 -29.51 -14.32 9.80
C ASP A 117 -29.29 -12.95 10.50
N LEU A 118 -28.47 -12.07 9.93
CA LEU A 118 -28.28 -10.70 10.43
C LEU A 118 -29.45 -9.80 10.04
N VAL A 119 -29.97 -9.93 8.82
CA VAL A 119 -31.15 -9.19 8.37
C VAL A 119 -32.35 -9.49 9.26
N GLN A 120 -32.60 -10.76 9.57
CA GLN A 120 -33.68 -11.17 10.46
C GLN A 120 -33.50 -10.67 11.90
N LYS A 121 -32.26 -10.72 12.43
CA LYS A 121 -31.93 -10.17 13.77
C LYS A 121 -32.16 -8.65 13.87
N SER A 122 -31.96 -7.92 12.78
CA SER A 122 -32.23 -6.47 12.74
C SER A 122 -33.71 -6.12 12.60
N GLY A 123 -34.59 -7.13 12.47
CA GLY A 123 -36.01 -6.96 12.26
C GLY A 123 -36.38 -6.49 10.86
N ASN A 124 -35.43 -6.40 9.94
CA ASN A 124 -35.66 -6.05 8.56
C ASN A 124 -36.16 -7.27 7.77
N LYS A 125 -36.90 -7.01 6.68
CA LYS A 125 -37.44 -8.08 5.84
C LYS A 125 -37.18 -7.78 4.36
N ILE A 126 -36.60 -8.78 3.67
CA ILE A 126 -36.43 -8.76 2.22
C ILE A 126 -37.53 -9.65 1.61
N HIS A 127 -38.26 -9.11 0.66
CA HIS A 127 -39.33 -9.85 -0.04
C HIS A 127 -38.75 -10.53 -1.28
N ILE A 128 -38.25 -11.77 -1.10
CA ILE A 128 -37.49 -12.53 -2.12
C ILE A 128 -38.29 -12.69 -3.41
N ASP A 129 -39.56 -13.06 -3.33
CA ASP A 129 -40.42 -13.27 -4.52
C ASP A 129 -40.63 -11.99 -5.34
N LYS A 130 -40.76 -10.84 -4.65
CA LYS A 130 -40.86 -9.55 -5.33
C LYS A 130 -39.52 -9.16 -5.97
N LEU A 131 -38.42 -9.40 -5.24
CA LEU A 131 -37.07 -9.10 -5.73
C LEU A 131 -36.72 -9.95 -6.94
N SER A 132 -37.05 -11.26 -6.92
CA SER A 132 -36.84 -12.16 -8.05
C SER A 132 -37.61 -11.71 -9.30
N LYS A 133 -38.89 -11.29 -9.14
CA LYS A 133 -39.70 -10.77 -10.26
C LYS A 133 -39.14 -9.47 -10.83
N LYS A 134 -38.66 -8.56 -9.97
CA LYS A 134 -38.14 -7.27 -10.39
C LYS A 134 -36.76 -7.38 -11.07
N LEU A 135 -35.94 -8.31 -10.62
CA LEU A 135 -34.61 -8.54 -11.20
C LEU A 135 -34.61 -9.49 -12.40
N GLY A 136 -35.71 -10.28 -12.56
CA GLY A 136 -35.78 -11.27 -13.65
C GLY A 136 -34.88 -12.48 -13.48
N CYS A 137 -34.36 -12.73 -12.27
CA CYS A 137 -33.51 -13.87 -11.97
C CYS A 137 -33.97 -14.63 -10.72
N GLU A 138 -33.49 -15.88 -10.57
CA GLU A 138 -33.75 -16.68 -9.38
C GLU A 138 -32.99 -16.09 -8.17
N VAL A 139 -33.72 -15.92 -7.06
CA VAL A 139 -33.17 -15.39 -5.81
C VAL A 139 -33.26 -16.43 -4.71
N VAL A 140 -32.17 -16.65 -3.96
CA VAL A 140 -32.08 -17.63 -2.87
C VAL A 140 -31.53 -16.97 -1.62
N GLU A 141 -32.18 -17.19 -0.49
CA GLU A 141 -31.66 -16.80 0.82
C GLU A 141 -30.58 -17.78 1.28
N ILE A 142 -29.44 -17.26 1.72
CA ILE A 142 -28.36 -18.08 2.25
C ILE A 142 -27.76 -17.49 3.54
N SER A 143 -27.09 -18.32 4.31
CA SER A 143 -26.13 -17.92 5.31
C SER A 143 -24.84 -18.74 5.09
N ALA A 144 -23.88 -18.13 4.43
CA ALA A 144 -22.63 -18.81 4.08
C ALA A 144 -21.85 -19.32 5.32
N LEU A 145 -21.98 -18.63 6.45
CA LEU A 145 -21.34 -19.00 7.71
C LEU A 145 -22.07 -20.17 8.42
N LYS A 146 -23.41 -20.22 8.36
CA LYS A 146 -24.21 -21.20 9.10
C LYS A 146 -24.64 -22.40 8.25
N GLY A 147 -24.53 -22.30 6.93
CA GLY A 147 -24.83 -23.38 6.00
C GLY A 147 -26.21 -23.38 5.32
N PRO A 148 -27.31 -22.82 5.88
CA PRO A 148 -28.61 -22.87 5.22
C PRO A 148 -28.59 -22.23 3.83
N GLY A 149 -29.30 -22.86 2.87
CA GLY A 149 -29.53 -22.35 1.52
C GLY A 149 -28.38 -22.53 0.53
N ILE A 150 -27.17 -22.91 0.98
CA ILE A 150 -25.96 -22.99 0.14
C ILE A 150 -26.15 -23.98 -1.01
N MET A 151 -26.51 -25.22 -0.72
CA MET A 151 -26.71 -26.24 -1.76
C MET A 151 -27.89 -25.92 -2.66
N LYS A 152 -28.97 -25.33 -2.15
CA LYS A 152 -30.10 -24.86 -2.95
C LYS A 152 -29.70 -23.82 -3.99
N ALA A 153 -28.80 -22.90 -3.64
CA ALA A 153 -28.27 -21.93 -4.60
C ALA A 153 -27.42 -22.59 -5.71
N ALA A 154 -26.59 -23.58 -5.35
CA ALA A 154 -25.80 -24.36 -6.29
C ALA A 154 -26.68 -25.19 -7.24
N GLU A 155 -27.68 -25.90 -6.72
CA GLU A 155 -28.63 -26.71 -7.53
C GLU A 155 -29.44 -25.83 -8.50
N LYS A 156 -29.88 -24.64 -8.07
CA LYS A 156 -30.54 -23.68 -8.97
C LYS A 156 -29.60 -23.17 -10.05
N ALA A 157 -28.33 -22.94 -9.73
CA ALA A 157 -27.34 -22.53 -10.71
C ALA A 157 -27.04 -23.64 -11.74
N ILE A 158 -27.00 -24.91 -11.31
CA ILE A 158 -26.88 -26.06 -12.20
C ILE A 158 -28.09 -26.16 -13.12
N SER A 159 -29.29 -26.02 -12.57
CA SER A 159 -30.54 -26.04 -13.37
C SER A 159 -30.56 -24.88 -14.36
N ALA A 160 -30.14 -23.69 -13.98
CA ALA A 160 -30.05 -22.52 -14.86
C ALA A 160 -29.03 -22.76 -16.00
N ALA A 161 -27.87 -23.33 -15.67
CA ALA A 161 -26.84 -23.71 -16.67
C ALA A 161 -27.35 -24.75 -17.68
N GLN A 162 -28.05 -25.77 -17.18
CA GLN A 162 -28.61 -26.84 -18.05
C GLN A 162 -29.75 -26.33 -18.94
N SER A 163 -30.60 -25.45 -18.45
CA SER A 163 -31.69 -24.88 -19.21
C SER A 163 -31.25 -23.90 -20.27
N LYS A 164 -29.99 -23.41 -20.21
CA LYS A 164 -29.44 -22.37 -21.08
C LYS A 164 -30.34 -21.11 -21.18
N LYS A 165 -31.21 -20.91 -20.20
CA LYS A 165 -32.08 -19.76 -20.16
C LYS A 165 -31.25 -18.51 -19.84
N LYS A 166 -31.07 -17.68 -20.85
CA LYS A 166 -30.37 -16.41 -20.69
C LYS A 166 -31.10 -15.52 -19.69
N THR A 167 -30.36 -14.88 -18.80
CA THR A 167 -30.91 -13.79 -17.99
C THR A 167 -31.07 -12.58 -18.89
N VAL A 168 -32.28 -12.07 -19.00
CA VAL A 168 -32.59 -10.84 -19.71
C VAL A 168 -32.72 -9.74 -18.67
N PRO A 169 -31.96 -8.64 -18.77
CA PRO A 169 -32.15 -7.51 -17.88
C PRO A 169 -33.58 -6.97 -17.98
N VAL A 170 -34.24 -6.81 -16.85
CA VAL A 170 -35.60 -6.24 -16.77
C VAL A 170 -35.54 -4.74 -16.47
N HIS A 171 -34.34 -4.22 -16.14
CA HIS A 171 -34.19 -2.79 -15.86
C HIS A 171 -34.22 -1.99 -17.16
N GLU A 172 -34.99 -0.93 -17.12
CA GLU A 172 -35.06 0.09 -18.16
C GLU A 172 -34.61 1.41 -17.54
N PHE A 173 -33.78 2.14 -18.26
CA PHE A 173 -33.34 3.49 -17.92
C PHE A 173 -34.36 4.52 -18.43
N ALA A 174 -34.08 5.79 -18.22
CA ALA A 174 -34.91 6.84 -18.84
C ALA A 174 -34.96 6.64 -20.36
N GLN A 175 -36.11 7.00 -20.98
CA GLN A 175 -36.40 6.72 -22.39
C GLN A 175 -35.28 7.20 -23.33
N ASP A 176 -34.72 8.37 -23.09
CA ASP A 176 -33.65 8.94 -23.93
C ASP A 176 -32.35 8.12 -23.85
N VAL A 177 -32.07 7.55 -22.66
CA VAL A 177 -30.89 6.69 -22.45
C VAL A 177 -31.12 5.35 -23.13
N GLU A 178 -32.33 4.78 -23.03
CA GLU A 178 -32.71 3.52 -23.72
C GLU A 178 -32.65 3.69 -25.25
N ASP A 179 -33.11 4.81 -25.77
CA ASP A 179 -33.04 5.10 -27.22
C ASP A 179 -31.58 5.17 -27.70
N ALA A 180 -30.69 5.80 -26.92
CA ALA A 180 -29.27 5.82 -27.21
C ALA A 180 -28.63 4.42 -27.13
N ILE A 181 -28.94 3.65 -26.09
CA ILE A 181 -28.48 2.26 -25.95
C ILE A 181 -28.90 1.44 -27.16
N LYS A 182 -30.17 1.49 -27.56
CA LYS A 182 -30.71 0.77 -28.70
C LYS A 182 -30.04 1.14 -30.02
N SER A 183 -29.79 2.45 -30.23
CA SER A 183 -29.04 2.92 -31.41
C SER A 183 -27.64 2.31 -31.48
N VAL A 184 -26.96 2.20 -30.33
CA VAL A 184 -25.62 1.59 -30.25
C VAL A 184 -25.68 0.06 -30.39
N GLU A 185 -26.71 -0.60 -29.83
CA GLU A 185 -26.93 -2.05 -30.01
C GLU A 185 -27.11 -2.41 -31.50
N ASP A 186 -27.84 -1.59 -32.27
CA ASP A 186 -28.02 -1.79 -33.72
C ASP A 186 -26.69 -1.69 -34.46
N LYS A 187 -25.82 -0.74 -34.07
CA LYS A 187 -24.46 -0.58 -34.62
C LYS A 187 -23.52 -1.75 -34.28
N LEU A 188 -23.77 -2.47 -33.19
CA LEU A 188 -23.00 -3.62 -32.73
C LEU A 188 -23.42 -4.94 -33.40
N THR A 189 -24.45 -4.93 -34.25
CA THR A 189 -24.94 -6.12 -34.92
C THR A 189 -23.86 -6.75 -35.82
N GLY A 190 -23.56 -8.03 -35.59
CA GLY A 190 -22.48 -8.75 -36.29
C GLY A 190 -21.07 -8.59 -35.70
N THR A 191 -20.89 -7.70 -34.74
CA THR A 191 -19.58 -7.47 -34.08
C THR A 191 -19.47 -8.20 -32.76
N VAL A 192 -20.59 -8.28 -32.01
CA VAL A 192 -20.68 -8.91 -30.67
C VAL A 192 -21.81 -9.92 -30.65
N ALA A 193 -21.76 -10.88 -29.73
CA ALA A 193 -22.86 -11.83 -29.52
C ALA A 193 -24.14 -11.10 -29.08
N ASP A 194 -25.29 -11.48 -29.64
CA ASP A 194 -26.57 -10.83 -29.35
C ASP A 194 -26.90 -10.71 -27.86
N ALA A 195 -26.47 -11.69 -27.06
CA ALA A 195 -26.70 -11.68 -25.61
C ALA A 195 -25.87 -10.61 -24.86
N GLN A 196 -24.79 -10.14 -25.44
CA GLN A 196 -23.89 -9.16 -24.81
C GLN A 196 -24.01 -7.75 -25.40
N LYS A 197 -24.82 -7.56 -26.45
CA LYS A 197 -24.98 -6.27 -27.12
C LYS A 197 -25.28 -5.13 -26.15
N ARG A 198 -26.24 -5.34 -25.24
CA ARG A 198 -26.64 -4.33 -24.25
C ARG A 198 -25.47 -3.93 -23.36
N PHE A 199 -24.73 -4.90 -22.84
CA PHE A 199 -23.55 -4.64 -22.01
C PHE A 199 -22.52 -3.79 -22.77
N PHE A 200 -22.16 -4.19 -23.98
CA PHE A 200 -21.19 -3.47 -24.79
C PHE A 200 -21.69 -2.07 -25.19
N ALA A 201 -22.97 -1.93 -25.53
CA ALA A 201 -23.58 -0.63 -25.85
C ALA A 201 -23.48 0.34 -24.68
N ILE A 202 -23.87 -0.10 -23.48
CA ILE A 202 -23.76 0.71 -22.26
C ILE A 202 -22.31 1.09 -22.00
N LYS A 203 -21.37 0.14 -22.11
CA LYS A 203 -19.94 0.40 -21.87
C LYS A 203 -19.32 1.38 -22.88
N LEU A 204 -19.75 1.34 -24.13
CA LEU A 204 -19.32 2.30 -25.14
C LEU A 204 -19.87 3.72 -24.86
N ILE A 205 -21.11 3.81 -24.40
CA ILE A 205 -21.72 5.06 -23.95
C ILE A 205 -20.99 5.62 -22.72
N GLU A 206 -20.63 4.76 -21.75
CA GLU A 206 -19.82 5.10 -20.57
C GLU A 206 -18.36 5.46 -20.94
N LYS A 207 -17.95 5.33 -22.20
CA LYS A 207 -16.58 5.59 -22.69
C LYS A 207 -15.52 4.69 -22.02
N ASP A 208 -15.85 3.41 -21.75
CA ASP A 208 -14.92 2.46 -21.13
C ASP A 208 -13.79 2.07 -22.11
N ASP A 209 -12.60 2.66 -21.92
CA ASP A 209 -11.43 2.43 -22.78
C ASP A 209 -11.00 0.97 -22.84
N LYS A 210 -11.19 0.23 -21.74
CA LYS A 210 -10.79 -1.18 -21.67
C LYS A 210 -11.70 -2.09 -22.50
N ILE A 211 -12.92 -1.68 -22.74
CA ILE A 211 -13.83 -2.36 -23.67
C ILE A 211 -13.43 -2.03 -25.10
N VAL A 212 -13.11 -0.76 -25.37
CA VAL A 212 -12.65 -0.31 -26.69
C VAL A 212 -11.37 -1.07 -27.09
N GLU A 213 -10.41 -1.27 -26.17
CA GLU A 213 -9.17 -2.03 -26.41
C GLU A 213 -9.42 -3.51 -26.76
N GLN A 214 -10.52 -4.10 -26.30
CA GLN A 214 -10.86 -5.52 -26.54
C GLN A 214 -11.66 -5.77 -27.83
N MET A 215 -12.26 -4.74 -28.39
CA MET A 215 -13.10 -4.86 -29.57
C MET A 215 -12.26 -4.80 -30.86
N LYS A 216 -12.52 -5.72 -31.79
CA LYS A 216 -11.87 -5.74 -33.11
C LYS A 216 -12.31 -4.58 -34.01
N SER A 217 -13.53 -4.11 -33.83
CA SER A 217 -14.12 -2.97 -34.54
C SER A 217 -15.00 -2.21 -33.57
N VAL A 218 -14.75 -0.93 -33.40
CA VAL A 218 -15.48 -0.05 -32.49
C VAL A 218 -16.39 0.84 -33.33
N PRO A 219 -17.73 0.79 -33.15
CA PRO A 219 -18.64 1.69 -33.84
C PRO A 219 -18.47 3.14 -33.33
N ASP A 220 -18.72 4.11 -34.20
CA ASP A 220 -18.78 5.51 -33.78
C ASP A 220 -20.06 5.80 -32.99
N VAL A 221 -19.88 6.11 -31.70
CA VAL A 221 -20.97 6.44 -30.76
C VAL A 221 -20.95 7.92 -30.34
N SER A 222 -20.14 8.76 -31.00
CA SER A 222 -19.92 10.15 -30.61
C SER A 222 -21.21 10.98 -30.64
N TYR A 223 -22.13 10.64 -31.54
CA TYR A 223 -23.43 11.33 -31.65
C TYR A 223 -24.32 11.04 -30.45
N GLU A 224 -24.49 9.77 -30.07
CA GLU A 224 -25.31 9.34 -28.93
C GLU A 224 -24.76 9.88 -27.63
N VAL A 225 -23.45 9.79 -27.44
CA VAL A 225 -22.76 10.32 -26.27
C VAL A 225 -22.98 11.83 -26.15
N LYS A 226 -22.76 12.59 -27.21
CA LYS A 226 -22.95 14.04 -27.18
C LYS A 226 -24.41 14.44 -26.95
N ALA A 227 -25.34 13.73 -27.55
CA ALA A 227 -26.77 13.99 -27.36
C ALA A 227 -27.21 13.80 -25.89
N LEU A 228 -26.66 12.79 -25.20
CA LEU A 228 -26.92 12.59 -23.78
C LEU A 228 -26.24 13.66 -22.91
N GLU A 229 -24.97 13.97 -23.17
CA GLU A 229 -24.25 14.99 -22.42
C GLU A 229 -24.90 16.37 -22.55
N ASP A 230 -25.29 16.77 -23.76
CA ASP A 230 -25.96 18.05 -24.02
C ASP A 230 -27.36 18.11 -23.34
N LYS A 231 -28.06 16.96 -23.20
CA LYS A 231 -29.40 16.91 -22.62
C LYS A 231 -29.39 16.91 -21.09
N PHE A 232 -28.47 16.16 -20.48
CA PHE A 232 -28.42 15.97 -19.03
C PHE A 232 -27.42 16.90 -18.33
N ASP A 233 -26.63 17.67 -19.09
CA ASP A 233 -25.58 18.56 -18.58
C ASP A 233 -24.57 17.85 -17.64
N ASP A 234 -24.26 16.58 -17.97
CA ASP A 234 -23.35 15.71 -17.19
C ASP A 234 -22.62 14.73 -18.12
N ASP A 235 -21.54 14.10 -17.65
CA ASP A 235 -20.86 13.07 -18.42
C ASP A 235 -21.67 11.78 -18.47
N THR A 236 -21.50 11.01 -19.56
CA THR A 236 -22.30 9.79 -19.78
C THR A 236 -22.03 8.69 -18.75
N GLU A 237 -20.86 8.61 -18.13
CA GLU A 237 -20.60 7.66 -17.04
C GLU A 237 -21.44 8.00 -15.82
N SER A 238 -21.52 9.29 -15.45
CA SER A 238 -22.38 9.78 -14.36
C SER A 238 -23.86 9.56 -14.66
N ILE A 239 -24.33 9.83 -15.90
CA ILE A 239 -25.71 9.62 -16.32
C ILE A 239 -26.12 8.15 -16.13
N ILE A 240 -25.37 7.20 -16.69
CA ILE A 240 -25.66 5.77 -16.59
C ILE A 240 -25.62 5.30 -15.12
N THR A 241 -24.63 5.79 -14.37
CA THR A 241 -24.52 5.46 -12.94
C THR A 241 -25.74 5.93 -12.15
N ASN A 242 -26.20 7.16 -12.39
CA ASN A 242 -27.39 7.71 -11.77
C ASN A 242 -28.65 6.90 -12.11
N GLU A 243 -28.85 6.57 -13.38
CA GLU A 243 -29.96 5.75 -13.84
C GLU A 243 -30.00 4.37 -13.16
N ARG A 244 -28.84 3.72 -12.98
CA ARG A 244 -28.75 2.47 -12.20
C ARG A 244 -29.21 2.65 -10.76
N TYR A 245 -28.80 3.73 -10.11
CA TYR A 245 -29.21 4.01 -8.72
C TYR A 245 -30.70 4.36 -8.62
N VAL A 246 -31.29 5.06 -9.59
CA VAL A 246 -32.73 5.32 -9.66
C VAL A 246 -33.50 4.00 -9.73
N TYR A 247 -33.09 3.09 -10.61
CA TYR A 247 -33.68 1.77 -10.72
C TYR A 247 -33.55 0.96 -9.42
N ILE A 248 -32.34 0.89 -8.84
CA ILE A 248 -32.05 0.16 -7.58
C ILE A 248 -32.90 0.71 -6.44
N SER A 249 -33.00 2.02 -6.29
CA SER A 249 -33.80 2.67 -5.26
C SER A 249 -35.27 2.33 -5.41
N SER A 250 -35.78 2.22 -6.64
CA SER A 250 -37.16 1.81 -6.92
C SER A 250 -37.44 0.36 -6.47
N ILE A 251 -36.46 -0.54 -6.64
CA ILE A 251 -36.56 -1.93 -6.18
C ILE A 251 -36.57 -2.00 -4.65
N ILE A 252 -35.60 -1.30 -4.02
CA ILE A 252 -35.43 -1.28 -2.56
C ILE A 252 -36.72 -0.79 -1.90
N GLY A 253 -37.34 0.28 -2.40
CA GLY A 253 -38.59 0.82 -1.88
C GLY A 253 -39.77 -0.20 -1.88
N GLN A 254 -39.75 -1.16 -2.81
CA GLN A 254 -40.82 -2.16 -2.95
C GLN A 254 -40.49 -3.52 -2.33
N CYS A 255 -39.23 -3.88 -2.27
CA CYS A 255 -38.75 -5.22 -1.90
C CYS A 255 -38.12 -5.29 -0.50
N TYR A 256 -37.80 -4.16 0.12
CA TYR A 256 -37.15 -4.10 1.42
C TYR A 256 -37.99 -3.34 2.44
N THR A 257 -38.41 -4.04 3.51
CA THR A 257 -39.18 -3.41 4.62
C THR A 257 -38.20 -3.21 5.80
N LYS A 258 -37.91 -1.95 6.12
CA LYS A 258 -37.17 -1.60 7.34
C LYS A 258 -38.11 -1.75 8.55
N SER A 259 -37.60 -2.35 9.63
CA SER A 259 -38.30 -2.38 10.91
C SER A 259 -38.59 -0.95 11.39
N SER A 260 -39.85 -0.67 11.73
CA SER A 260 -40.28 0.65 12.22
C SER A 260 -39.89 0.93 13.68
N THR A 261 -39.28 -0.01 14.37
CA THR A 261 -38.66 0.24 15.67
C THR A 261 -37.54 1.22 15.48
N GLY A 262 -37.79 2.47 15.87
CA GLY A 262 -36.98 3.68 15.62
C GLY A 262 -35.49 3.43 15.60
N LYS A 263 -34.79 4.16 14.75
CA LYS A 263 -33.31 4.19 14.61
C LYS A 263 -32.62 4.23 15.97
N LYS A 264 -32.52 3.09 16.65
CA LYS A 264 -31.51 2.94 17.70
C LYS A 264 -30.19 2.86 16.94
N LEU A 265 -29.49 3.99 16.95
CA LEU A 265 -28.09 4.05 16.49
C LEU A 265 -27.37 2.83 17.06
N THR A 266 -26.76 2.03 16.21
CA THR A 266 -25.95 0.91 16.67
C THR A 266 -24.80 1.47 17.53
N THR A 267 -24.20 0.64 18.35
CA THR A 267 -23.02 1.07 19.13
C THR A 267 -21.92 1.59 18.21
N SER A 268 -21.76 0.97 17.03
CA SER A 268 -20.82 1.43 15.99
C SER A 268 -21.17 2.83 15.50
N ASP A 269 -22.44 3.12 15.20
CA ASP A 269 -22.86 4.46 14.73
C ASP A 269 -22.60 5.55 15.79
N LYS A 270 -22.76 5.23 17.08
CA LYS A 270 -22.48 6.15 18.17
C LYS A 270 -21.00 6.46 18.30
N ILE A 271 -20.15 5.44 18.16
CA ILE A 271 -18.69 5.58 18.17
C ILE A 271 -18.25 6.37 16.95
N ASP A 272 -18.77 6.03 15.76
CA ASP A 272 -18.43 6.69 14.50
C ASP A 272 -18.79 8.18 14.53
N ARG A 273 -19.90 8.57 15.14
CA ARG A 273 -20.28 9.98 15.29
C ARG A 273 -19.22 10.82 16.03
N ILE A 274 -18.46 10.19 16.94
CA ILE A 274 -17.36 10.85 17.67
C ILE A 274 -16.06 10.72 16.89
N VAL A 275 -15.71 9.51 16.50
CA VAL A 275 -14.41 9.17 15.88
C VAL A 275 -14.26 9.77 14.48
N THR A 276 -15.34 9.87 13.70
CA THR A 276 -15.32 10.45 12.36
C THR A 276 -15.72 11.93 12.34
N ASN A 277 -15.89 12.56 13.50
CA ASN A 277 -16.21 13.98 13.59
C ASN A 277 -15.11 14.84 12.98
N ARG A 278 -15.46 15.82 12.19
CA ARG A 278 -14.55 16.69 11.45
C ARG A 278 -13.43 17.32 12.29
N TRP A 279 -13.72 17.67 13.54
CA TRP A 279 -12.78 18.36 14.44
C TRP A 279 -12.11 17.41 15.44
N LEU A 280 -12.84 16.38 15.91
CA LEU A 280 -12.36 15.46 16.93
C LEU A 280 -11.54 14.30 16.36
N ALA A 281 -11.73 13.96 15.09
CA ALA A 281 -11.12 12.79 14.47
C ALA A 281 -9.58 12.83 14.49
N LEU A 282 -8.97 13.96 14.13
CA LEU A 282 -7.52 14.11 14.13
C LEU A 282 -6.91 14.11 15.55
N PRO A 283 -7.44 14.86 16.54
CA PRO A 283 -6.98 14.74 17.92
C PRO A 283 -7.11 13.32 18.49
N ILE A 284 -8.25 12.66 18.30
CA ILE A 284 -8.46 11.27 18.78
C ILE A 284 -7.43 10.35 18.13
N PHE A 285 -7.23 10.47 16.83
CA PHE A 285 -6.23 9.71 16.11
C PHE A 285 -4.82 9.96 16.67
N ALA A 286 -4.44 11.22 16.91
CA ALA A 286 -3.14 11.57 17.46
C ALA A 286 -2.92 10.92 18.85
N VAL A 287 -3.95 10.95 19.72
CA VAL A 287 -3.89 10.31 21.05
C VAL A 287 -3.76 8.80 20.94
N VAL A 288 -4.56 8.15 20.08
CA VAL A 288 -4.48 6.69 19.89
C VAL A 288 -3.08 6.29 19.40
N MET A 289 -2.54 7.00 18.42
CA MET A 289 -1.20 6.71 17.91
C MET A 289 -0.10 7.01 18.92
N TRP A 290 -0.24 8.10 19.67
CA TRP A 290 0.69 8.40 20.77
C TRP A 290 0.73 7.26 21.80
N ILE A 291 -0.43 6.73 22.21
CA ILE A 291 -0.49 5.58 23.12
C ILE A 291 0.23 4.36 22.50
N VAL A 292 -0.06 4.06 21.23
CA VAL A 292 0.57 2.92 20.53
C VAL A 292 2.09 3.05 20.52
N TYR A 293 2.61 4.22 20.11
CA TYR A 293 4.06 4.44 20.08
C TYR A 293 4.68 4.50 21.46
N TYR A 294 4.04 5.16 22.41
CA TYR A 294 4.54 5.25 23.78
C TYR A 294 4.69 3.85 24.42
N VAL A 295 3.71 2.98 24.23
CA VAL A 295 3.78 1.62 24.77
C VAL A 295 4.78 0.75 23.99
N SER A 296 4.85 0.91 22.67
CA SER A 296 5.72 0.07 21.83
C SER A 296 7.19 0.48 21.91
N VAL A 297 7.50 1.78 22.05
CA VAL A 297 8.87 2.28 21.97
C VAL A 297 9.43 2.60 23.35
N SER A 298 8.65 3.32 24.20
CA SER A 298 9.18 3.90 25.44
C SER A 298 8.91 3.08 26.70
N THR A 299 8.01 2.09 26.67
CA THR A 299 7.68 1.29 27.85
C THR A 299 7.93 -0.20 27.61
N VAL A 300 6.89 -0.98 27.32
CA VAL A 300 6.99 -2.45 27.22
C VAL A 300 7.96 -2.88 26.11
N GLY A 301 7.84 -2.29 24.93
CA GLY A 301 8.73 -2.63 23.82
C GLY A 301 10.17 -2.18 24.08
N GLY A 302 10.37 -0.95 24.58
CA GLY A 302 11.69 -0.42 24.95
C GLY A 302 12.37 -1.29 25.98
N PHE A 303 11.72 -1.52 27.13
CA PHE A 303 12.28 -2.33 28.22
C PHE A 303 12.78 -3.73 27.77
N VAL A 304 11.97 -4.42 26.94
CA VAL A 304 12.37 -5.76 26.44
C VAL A 304 13.50 -5.64 25.41
N THR A 305 13.50 -4.59 24.58
CA THR A 305 14.55 -4.30 23.61
C THR A 305 15.88 -4.00 24.31
N ASP A 306 15.87 -3.12 25.34
CA ASP A 306 17.06 -2.77 26.13
C ASP A 306 17.61 -4.03 26.84
N TRP A 307 16.75 -4.82 27.47
CA TRP A 307 17.17 -6.08 28.07
C TRP A 307 17.77 -7.04 27.02
N THR A 308 17.22 -7.10 25.82
CA THR A 308 17.73 -7.98 24.75
C THR A 308 19.09 -7.48 24.25
N ASN A 309 19.24 -6.19 24.07
CA ASN A 309 20.50 -5.61 23.56
C ASN A 309 21.60 -5.63 24.63
N ASP A 310 21.30 -5.10 25.84
CA ASP A 310 22.34 -4.88 26.84
C ASP A 310 22.66 -6.19 27.57
N VAL A 311 21.67 -6.95 28.01
CA VAL A 311 21.88 -8.16 28.79
C VAL A 311 22.16 -9.37 27.90
N LEU A 312 21.28 -9.66 26.92
CA LEU A 312 21.39 -10.88 26.12
C LEU A 312 22.54 -10.79 25.12
N PHE A 313 22.59 -9.72 24.32
CA PHE A 313 23.60 -9.53 23.27
C PHE A 313 24.80 -8.67 23.70
N GLY A 314 24.76 -7.99 24.84
CA GLY A 314 25.90 -7.29 25.43
C GLY A 314 26.68 -8.19 26.42
N GLU A 315 26.01 -8.71 27.46
CA GLU A 315 26.69 -9.37 28.58
C GLU A 315 26.71 -10.90 28.52
N ILE A 316 25.73 -11.56 27.86
CA ILE A 316 25.62 -13.04 27.92
C ILE A 316 26.22 -13.72 26.68
N ILE A 317 25.76 -13.39 25.48
CA ILE A 317 26.10 -14.14 24.27
C ILE A 317 27.55 -13.88 23.82
N PRO A 318 28.04 -12.61 23.68
CA PRO A 318 29.39 -12.37 23.19
C PRO A 318 30.47 -12.94 24.09
N PRO A 319 30.47 -12.77 25.46
CA PRO A 319 31.49 -13.36 26.31
C PRO A 319 31.45 -14.89 26.32
N ALA A 320 30.26 -15.49 26.22
CA ALA A 320 30.15 -16.95 26.16
C ALA A 320 30.74 -17.52 24.85
N ILE A 321 30.53 -16.84 23.72
CA ILE A 321 31.09 -17.24 22.43
C ILE A 321 32.59 -16.95 22.41
N GLU A 322 33.04 -15.81 22.93
CA GLU A 322 34.47 -15.45 23.06
C GLU A 322 35.23 -16.51 23.84
N SER A 323 34.74 -16.88 25.03
CA SER A 323 35.34 -17.93 25.86
C SER A 323 35.43 -19.28 25.13
N ALA A 324 34.39 -19.62 24.35
CA ALA A 324 34.37 -20.85 23.56
C ALA A 324 35.42 -20.80 22.39
N LEU A 325 35.56 -19.66 21.74
CA LEU A 325 36.50 -19.46 20.65
C LEU A 325 37.96 -19.46 21.15
N GLU A 326 38.22 -18.88 22.32
CA GLU A 326 39.52 -18.93 22.99
C GLU A 326 39.91 -20.36 23.38
N ALA A 327 38.96 -21.15 23.92
CA ALA A 327 39.19 -22.54 24.28
C ALA A 327 39.59 -23.42 23.08
N VAL A 328 39.12 -23.07 21.88
CA VAL A 328 39.48 -23.75 20.62
C VAL A 328 40.74 -23.14 19.95
N HIS A 329 41.36 -22.12 20.55
CA HIS A 329 42.48 -21.37 19.97
C HIS A 329 42.18 -20.81 18.56
N CYS A 330 41.02 -20.20 18.41
CA CYS A 330 40.56 -19.65 17.13
C CYS A 330 41.46 -18.48 16.68
N ALA A 331 41.73 -18.36 15.38
CA ALA A 331 42.50 -17.26 14.84
C ALA A 331 41.77 -15.92 15.05
N ALA A 332 42.51 -14.85 15.38
CA ALA A 332 41.93 -13.53 15.73
C ALA A 332 40.98 -12.95 14.67
N TRP A 333 41.30 -13.10 13.39
CA TRP A 333 40.40 -12.65 12.32
C TRP A 333 39.06 -13.40 12.28
N LEU A 334 39.06 -14.69 12.64
CA LEU A 334 37.85 -15.51 12.68
C LEU A 334 37.04 -15.20 13.93
N GLN A 335 37.69 -14.89 15.06
CA GLN A 335 37.06 -14.37 16.27
C GLN A 335 36.31 -13.07 15.99
N GLY A 336 36.94 -12.08 15.32
CA GLY A 336 36.30 -10.84 14.91
C GLY A 336 35.12 -11.06 13.94
N LEU A 337 35.29 -11.98 12.96
CA LEU A 337 34.19 -12.30 12.06
C LEU A 337 32.97 -12.86 12.81
N ILE A 338 33.17 -13.74 13.78
CA ILE A 338 32.09 -14.36 14.53
C ILE A 338 31.46 -13.36 15.50
N LEU A 339 32.26 -12.62 16.28
CA LEU A 339 31.74 -11.69 17.28
C LEU A 339 31.16 -10.41 16.63
N ASP A 340 32.01 -9.69 15.87
CA ASP A 340 31.61 -8.38 15.34
C ASP A 340 30.81 -8.45 14.03
N GLY A 341 30.99 -9.52 13.25
CA GLY A 341 30.25 -9.73 12.00
C GLY A 341 28.94 -10.46 12.21
N ILE A 342 28.97 -11.65 12.84
CA ILE A 342 27.81 -12.53 12.92
C ILE A 342 26.98 -12.25 14.17
N VAL A 343 27.58 -12.28 15.36
CA VAL A 343 26.86 -12.11 16.64
C VAL A 343 26.29 -10.70 16.74
N ALA A 344 27.06 -9.69 16.44
CA ALA A 344 26.60 -8.31 16.38
C ALA A 344 25.49 -8.11 15.34
N GLY A 345 25.62 -8.73 14.14
CA GLY A 345 24.59 -8.68 13.11
C GLY A 345 23.29 -9.38 13.52
N VAL A 346 23.35 -10.52 14.18
CA VAL A 346 22.18 -11.23 14.74
C VAL A 346 21.57 -10.41 15.89
N GLY A 347 22.40 -9.85 16.77
CA GLY A 347 22.00 -8.98 17.87
C GLY A 347 21.21 -7.76 17.37
N ALA A 348 21.75 -7.05 16.38
CA ALA A 348 21.07 -5.90 15.77
C ALA A 348 19.67 -6.23 15.22
N VAL A 349 19.48 -7.45 14.69
CA VAL A 349 18.15 -7.88 14.21
C VAL A 349 17.23 -8.28 15.35
N LEU A 350 17.68 -9.16 16.23
CA LEU A 350 16.85 -9.73 17.31
C LEU A 350 16.58 -8.72 18.42
N GLY A 351 17.51 -7.79 18.66
CA GLY A 351 17.32 -6.69 19.59
C GLY A 351 16.13 -5.80 19.23
N PHE A 352 15.86 -5.61 17.94
CA PHE A 352 14.77 -4.76 17.47
C PHE A 352 13.40 -5.48 17.39
N VAL A 353 13.40 -6.81 17.43
CA VAL A 353 12.18 -7.64 17.29
C VAL A 353 11.16 -7.40 18.41
N PRO A 354 11.50 -7.29 19.70
CA PRO A 354 10.51 -7.11 20.76
C PRO A 354 9.67 -5.84 20.59
N GLN A 355 10.30 -4.72 20.30
CA GLN A 355 9.62 -3.45 20.03
C GLN A 355 8.68 -3.56 18.84
N MET A 356 9.12 -4.23 17.78
CA MET A 356 8.31 -4.47 16.57
C MET A 356 7.13 -5.39 16.84
N LEU A 357 7.27 -6.40 17.68
CA LEU A 357 6.17 -7.30 18.07
C LEU A 357 5.05 -6.54 18.78
N VAL A 358 5.41 -5.68 19.73
CA VAL A 358 4.42 -4.83 20.45
C VAL A 358 3.72 -3.89 19.47
N LEU A 359 4.47 -3.25 18.57
CA LEU A 359 3.90 -2.39 17.55
C LEU A 359 2.93 -3.15 16.64
N PHE A 360 3.32 -4.32 16.15
CA PHE A 360 2.46 -5.14 15.29
C PHE A 360 1.21 -5.64 16.01
N LEU A 361 1.30 -5.89 17.32
CA LEU A 361 0.16 -6.27 18.15
C LEU A 361 -0.91 -5.17 18.15
N PHE A 362 -0.51 -3.93 18.43
CA PHE A 362 -1.44 -2.80 18.43
C PHE A 362 -1.98 -2.50 17.03
N LEU A 363 -1.14 -2.53 16.01
CA LEU A 363 -1.60 -2.30 14.63
C LEU A 363 -2.57 -3.38 14.15
N ALA A 364 -2.29 -4.66 14.44
CA ALA A 364 -3.19 -5.76 14.11
C ALA A 364 -4.52 -5.66 14.87
N PHE A 365 -4.49 -5.19 16.11
CA PHE A 365 -5.69 -4.92 16.89
C PHE A 365 -6.53 -3.77 16.27
N LEU A 366 -5.92 -2.63 15.98
CA LEU A 366 -6.59 -1.47 15.38
C LEU A 366 -7.15 -1.76 13.99
N GLU A 367 -6.43 -2.56 13.21
CA GLU A 367 -6.89 -3.03 11.90
C GLU A 367 -8.07 -3.96 12.03
N SER A 368 -7.95 -4.98 12.90
CA SER A 368 -9.00 -6.00 13.08
C SER A 368 -10.28 -5.44 13.72
N CYS A 369 -10.19 -4.46 14.61
CA CYS A 369 -11.39 -3.85 15.20
C CYS A 369 -12.11 -2.89 14.23
N GLY A 370 -11.50 -2.54 13.09
CA GLY A 370 -12.08 -1.66 12.07
C GLY A 370 -11.75 -0.17 12.26
N TYR A 371 -10.89 0.20 13.21
CA TYR A 371 -10.52 1.60 13.45
C TYR A 371 -9.72 2.19 12.27
N MET A 372 -8.80 1.43 11.68
CA MET A 372 -7.97 1.90 10.57
C MET A 372 -8.78 2.30 9.33
N ALA A 373 -9.92 1.65 9.09
CA ALA A 373 -10.85 2.03 8.02
C ALA A 373 -11.42 3.46 8.21
N ARG A 374 -11.73 3.84 9.46
CA ARG A 374 -12.20 5.19 9.81
C ARG A 374 -11.13 6.24 9.60
N VAL A 375 -9.92 5.92 10.01
CA VAL A 375 -8.76 6.81 9.81
C VAL A 375 -8.54 7.06 8.31
N ALA A 376 -8.56 6.01 7.49
CA ALA A 376 -8.44 6.14 6.04
C ALA A 376 -9.58 7.00 5.45
N PHE A 377 -10.81 6.83 5.91
CA PHE A 377 -11.97 7.63 5.49
C PHE A 377 -11.79 9.13 5.80
N ILE A 378 -11.33 9.44 7.03
CA ILE A 378 -11.11 10.84 7.45
C ILE A 378 -10.00 11.49 6.63
N MET A 379 -8.92 10.76 6.40
CA MET A 379 -7.74 11.24 5.70
C MET A 379 -7.93 11.34 4.17
N ASP A 380 -8.90 10.62 3.60
CA ASP A 380 -9.16 10.64 2.16
C ASP A 380 -9.42 12.05 1.64
N ARG A 381 -10.21 12.83 2.35
CA ARG A 381 -10.50 14.23 1.99
C ARG A 381 -9.25 15.13 1.93
N ILE A 382 -8.25 14.83 2.75
CA ILE A 382 -6.99 15.58 2.81
C ILE A 382 -6.06 15.09 1.71
N PHE A 383 -5.87 13.78 1.59
CA PHE A 383 -4.90 13.16 0.68
C PHE A 383 -5.27 13.33 -0.80
N ARG A 384 -6.56 13.30 -1.13
CA ARG A 384 -7.05 13.57 -2.50
C ARG A 384 -6.60 14.92 -3.03
N LYS A 385 -6.56 15.96 -2.19
CA LYS A 385 -6.07 17.28 -2.61
C LYS A 385 -4.63 17.25 -3.10
N PHE A 386 -3.84 16.29 -2.61
CA PHE A 386 -2.44 16.10 -2.97
C PHE A 386 -2.23 15.00 -4.03
N GLY A 387 -3.31 14.46 -4.59
CA GLY A 387 -3.25 13.42 -5.63
C GLY A 387 -2.98 12.01 -5.12
N LEU A 388 -3.14 11.76 -3.81
CA LEU A 388 -3.03 10.47 -3.17
C LEU A 388 -4.41 10.00 -2.67
N SER A 389 -4.65 8.70 -2.62
CA SER A 389 -5.88 8.16 -2.02
C SER A 389 -5.80 8.19 -0.49
N GLY A 390 -6.94 8.22 0.20
CA GLY A 390 -6.98 8.17 1.67
C GLY A 390 -6.37 6.88 2.23
N LYS A 391 -6.40 5.79 1.48
CA LYS A 391 -5.75 4.53 1.84
C LYS A 391 -4.23 4.67 1.94
N SER A 392 -3.61 5.64 1.25
CA SER A 392 -2.17 5.91 1.28
C SER A 392 -1.69 6.37 2.66
N PHE A 393 -2.58 6.94 3.47
CA PHE A 393 -2.23 7.38 4.81
C PHE A 393 -1.84 6.22 5.74
N ILE A 394 -2.49 5.06 5.63
CA ILE A 394 -2.21 3.89 6.48
C ILE A 394 -0.76 3.40 6.33
N PRO A 395 -0.24 3.14 5.11
CA PRO A 395 1.17 2.84 4.91
C PRO A 395 2.12 3.88 5.47
N MET A 396 1.84 5.18 5.28
CA MET A 396 2.70 6.27 5.75
C MET A 396 2.72 6.34 7.28
N LEU A 397 1.57 6.13 7.91
CA LEU A 397 1.47 6.07 9.35
C LEU A 397 2.26 4.91 9.93
N ILE A 398 2.05 3.70 9.41
CA ILE A 398 2.81 2.52 9.83
C ILE A 398 4.32 2.72 9.57
N GLY A 399 4.66 3.41 8.47
CA GLY A 399 6.01 3.78 8.07
C GLY A 399 6.72 4.69 9.06
N SER A 400 5.99 5.50 9.84
CA SER A 400 6.59 6.32 10.92
C SER A 400 7.12 5.48 12.08
N GLY A 401 6.62 4.28 12.29
CA GLY A 401 7.23 3.30 13.19
C GLY A 401 8.35 2.53 12.52
N CYS A 402 8.05 1.88 11.39
CA CYS A 402 9.03 1.13 10.59
C CYS A 402 8.65 1.14 9.10
N GLY A 403 9.61 1.44 8.23
CA GLY A 403 9.40 1.48 6.78
C GLY A 403 9.00 0.15 6.16
N VAL A 404 9.46 -0.98 6.70
CA VAL A 404 9.16 -2.32 6.15
C VAL A 404 7.67 -2.64 6.19
N PRO A 405 6.99 -2.64 7.35
CA PRO A 405 5.56 -2.89 7.42
C PRO A 405 4.76 -1.75 6.77
N GLY A 406 5.27 -0.50 6.80
CA GLY A 406 4.65 0.62 6.11
C GLY A 406 4.53 0.36 4.61
N VAL A 407 5.61 -0.03 3.95
CA VAL A 407 5.60 -0.39 2.52
C VAL A 407 4.71 -1.61 2.26
N MET A 408 4.76 -2.64 3.11
CA MET A 408 3.92 -3.83 2.97
C MET A 408 2.42 -3.53 3.08
N ALA A 409 2.04 -2.55 3.88
CA ALA A 409 0.64 -2.14 4.04
C ALA A 409 0.06 -1.50 2.77
N SER A 410 0.91 -1.07 1.83
CA SER A 410 0.45 -0.54 0.53
C SER A 410 -0.35 -1.55 -0.32
N ARG A 411 -0.31 -2.84 0.02
CA ARG A 411 -1.14 -3.89 -0.59
C ARG A 411 -2.64 -3.63 -0.47
N THR A 412 -3.06 -2.88 0.53
CA THR A 412 -4.46 -2.51 0.73
C THR A 412 -4.95 -1.46 -0.27
N ILE A 413 -4.04 -0.90 -1.08
CA ILE A 413 -4.35 0.09 -2.11
C ILE A 413 -4.57 -0.64 -3.42
N GLU A 414 -5.79 -0.60 -3.91
CA GLU A 414 -6.25 -1.33 -5.10
C GLU A 414 -5.69 -0.71 -6.40
N ASN A 415 -5.68 0.62 -6.49
CA ASN A 415 -5.17 1.31 -7.66
C ASN A 415 -3.64 1.20 -7.72
N ASP A 416 -3.11 0.60 -8.79
CA ASP A 416 -1.68 0.34 -8.98
C ASP A 416 -0.83 1.63 -9.02
N ARG A 417 -1.36 2.70 -9.60
CA ARG A 417 -0.74 4.02 -9.63
C ARG A 417 -0.58 4.60 -8.22
N ASP A 418 -1.68 4.65 -7.45
CA ASP A 418 -1.69 5.20 -6.09
C ASP A 418 -0.83 4.34 -5.17
N ARG A 419 -0.83 3.02 -5.37
CA ARG A 419 0.04 2.08 -4.65
C ARG A 419 1.51 2.37 -4.90
N LYS A 420 1.93 2.54 -6.15
CA LYS A 420 3.32 2.87 -6.51
C LYS A 420 3.75 4.22 -5.94
N MET A 421 2.91 5.25 -6.06
CA MET A 421 3.19 6.56 -5.46
C MET A 421 3.34 6.46 -3.93
N THR A 422 2.47 5.71 -3.28
CA THR A 422 2.53 5.48 -1.83
C THR A 422 3.81 4.74 -1.44
N ILE A 423 4.19 3.67 -2.13
CA ILE A 423 5.43 2.94 -1.86
C ILE A 423 6.64 3.87 -1.96
N MET A 424 6.70 4.75 -2.95
CA MET A 424 7.80 5.68 -3.17
C MET A 424 7.92 6.75 -2.07
N THR A 425 6.82 7.13 -1.45
CA THR A 425 6.76 8.27 -0.52
C THR A 425 6.62 7.86 0.95
N THR A 426 6.20 6.63 1.24
CA THR A 426 5.95 6.13 2.61
C THR A 426 7.18 6.29 3.52
N THR A 427 8.38 6.10 2.99
CA THR A 427 9.62 6.10 3.77
C THR A 427 10.19 7.51 4.03
N PHE A 428 9.56 8.58 3.55
CA PHE A 428 9.96 9.95 3.85
C PHE A 428 9.65 10.36 5.28
N VAL A 429 8.61 9.79 5.89
CA VAL A 429 8.34 10.00 7.31
C VAL A 429 9.48 9.37 8.13
N PRO A 430 10.02 10.07 9.14
CA PRO A 430 11.01 9.48 10.04
C PRO A 430 10.45 8.23 10.72
N CYS A 431 11.19 7.12 10.64
CA CYS A 431 10.92 5.91 11.42
C CYS A 431 11.80 5.86 12.68
N GLY A 432 11.53 4.92 13.58
CA GLY A 432 12.30 4.75 14.81
C GLY A 432 13.81 4.70 14.58
N ALA A 433 14.29 3.97 13.58
CA ALA A 433 15.70 3.87 13.20
C ALA A 433 16.35 5.19 12.74
N LYS A 434 15.59 6.22 12.44
CA LYS A 434 16.10 7.55 12.08
C LYS A 434 16.20 8.48 13.29
N LEU A 435 15.59 8.13 14.43
CA LEU A 435 15.62 8.95 15.64
C LEU A 435 17.04 9.18 16.20
N PRO A 436 17.94 8.16 16.25
CA PRO A 436 19.32 8.36 16.66
C PRO A 436 20.05 9.43 15.85
N ILE A 437 19.86 9.45 14.52
CA ILE A 437 20.47 10.48 13.65
C ILE A 437 19.93 11.87 13.99
N ILE A 438 18.61 11.97 14.25
CA ILE A 438 17.99 13.24 14.63
C ILE A 438 18.52 13.72 15.98
N ALA A 439 18.63 12.82 16.96
CA ALA A 439 19.16 13.12 18.29
C ALA A 439 20.63 13.55 18.23
N MET A 440 21.47 12.82 17.52
CA MET A 440 22.89 13.14 17.31
C MET A 440 23.08 14.54 16.72
N ILE A 441 22.38 14.86 15.65
CA ILE A 441 22.49 16.19 15.00
C ILE A 441 21.90 17.29 15.87
N ALA A 442 20.78 17.05 16.55
CA ALA A 442 20.20 18.01 17.47
C ALA A 442 21.11 18.30 18.67
N GLY A 443 21.75 17.29 19.23
CA GLY A 443 22.70 17.41 20.33
C GLY A 443 23.99 18.09 19.93
N ALA A 444 24.63 17.63 18.86
CA ALA A 444 25.95 18.13 18.45
C ALA A 444 25.94 19.60 17.95
N PHE A 445 24.85 20.09 17.36
CA PHE A 445 24.83 21.39 16.67
C PHE A 445 23.76 22.38 17.16
N PHE A 446 22.75 21.90 17.90
CA PHE A 446 21.55 22.70 18.20
C PHE A 446 21.11 22.61 19.67
N ASP A 447 22.02 22.35 20.59
CA ASP A 447 21.81 22.27 22.04
C ASP A 447 20.57 21.44 22.44
N ASN A 448 20.37 20.27 21.81
CA ASN A 448 19.20 19.41 22.00
C ASN A 448 17.85 20.09 21.72
N SER A 449 17.85 21.06 20.84
CA SER A 449 16.63 21.84 20.54
C SER A 449 15.54 20.98 19.89
N GLY A 450 14.41 20.86 20.56
CA GLY A 450 13.24 20.09 20.08
C GLY A 450 12.70 20.53 18.71
N TRP A 451 13.04 21.76 18.26
CA TRP A 451 12.63 22.23 16.92
C TRP A 451 13.27 21.42 15.79
N VAL A 452 14.49 20.88 15.97
CA VAL A 452 15.19 20.06 14.97
C VAL A 452 14.44 18.77 14.75
N SER A 453 14.09 18.08 15.83
CA SER A 453 13.28 16.86 15.77
C SER A 453 11.92 17.11 15.14
N THR A 454 11.23 18.18 15.54
CA THR A 454 9.95 18.57 14.98
C THR A 454 10.07 18.90 13.50
N SER A 455 11.09 19.67 13.08
CA SER A 455 11.32 20.03 11.68
C SER A 455 11.56 18.82 10.78
N ALA A 456 12.25 17.79 11.28
CA ALA A 456 12.49 16.54 10.56
C ALA A 456 11.17 15.85 10.12
N TYR A 457 10.18 15.80 11.01
CA TYR A 457 8.86 15.27 10.66
C TYR A 457 8.14 16.15 9.63
N PHE A 458 8.18 17.48 9.80
CA PHE A 458 7.56 18.40 8.83
C PHE A 458 8.22 18.34 7.45
N VAL A 459 9.54 18.18 7.38
CA VAL A 459 10.27 17.98 6.12
C VAL A 459 9.81 16.70 5.43
N GLY A 460 9.67 15.59 6.17
CA GLY A 460 9.13 14.34 5.64
C GLY A 460 7.72 14.48 5.08
N ILE A 461 6.82 15.12 5.83
CA ILE A 461 5.43 15.39 5.39
C ILE A 461 5.41 16.31 4.16
N ALA A 462 6.20 17.38 4.16
CA ALA A 462 6.30 18.28 3.01
C ALA A 462 6.82 17.55 1.78
N ALA A 463 7.81 16.67 1.92
CA ALA A 463 8.33 15.85 0.83
C ALA A 463 7.26 14.91 0.25
N ILE A 464 6.39 14.32 1.09
CA ILE A 464 5.26 13.50 0.64
C ILE A 464 4.27 14.33 -0.16
N ILE A 465 3.85 15.48 0.37
CA ILE A 465 2.87 16.37 -0.28
C ILE A 465 3.41 16.86 -1.62
N CYS A 466 4.62 17.40 -1.65
CA CYS A 466 5.24 17.89 -2.88
C CYS A 466 5.45 16.78 -3.90
N SER A 467 5.89 15.59 -3.47
CA SER A 467 6.03 14.43 -4.36
C SER A 467 4.68 14.00 -4.93
N GLY A 468 3.63 13.94 -4.10
CA GLY A 468 2.28 13.61 -4.55
C GLY A 468 1.79 14.56 -5.65
N ILE A 469 1.93 15.89 -5.41
CA ILE A 469 1.52 16.92 -6.37
C ILE A 469 2.34 16.84 -7.67
N ILE A 470 3.67 16.71 -7.57
CA ILE A 470 4.56 16.69 -8.74
C ILE A 470 4.37 15.41 -9.55
N LEU A 471 4.33 14.25 -8.89
CA LEU A 471 4.16 12.97 -9.57
C LEU A 471 2.81 12.88 -10.27
N LYS A 472 1.71 13.33 -9.65
CA LYS A 472 0.37 13.39 -10.28
C LYS A 472 0.41 14.14 -11.62
N LYS A 473 1.27 15.16 -11.76
CA LYS A 473 1.41 15.96 -12.98
C LYS A 473 2.28 15.33 -14.07
N THR A 474 2.86 14.18 -13.80
CA THR A 474 3.66 13.43 -14.78
C THR A 474 2.78 12.45 -15.56
N LYS A 475 3.16 12.16 -16.83
CA LYS A 475 2.42 11.19 -17.66
C LYS A 475 2.33 9.79 -17.04
N MET A 476 3.31 9.40 -16.20
CA MET A 476 3.37 8.08 -15.58
C MET A 476 2.33 7.89 -14.46
N PHE A 477 1.93 8.98 -13.81
CA PHE A 477 1.03 8.98 -12.66
C PHE A 477 -0.19 9.90 -12.87
N ALA A 478 -0.45 10.31 -14.12
CA ALA A 478 -1.61 11.13 -14.45
C ALA A 478 -2.91 10.37 -14.23
N GLY A 479 -3.97 11.07 -13.83
CA GLY A 479 -5.31 10.52 -13.57
C GLY A 479 -5.84 10.94 -12.19
N GLU A 480 -7.13 10.79 -11.96
CA GLU A 480 -7.75 11.03 -10.66
C GLU A 480 -7.46 9.89 -9.68
N PRO A 481 -7.25 10.19 -8.38
CA PRO A 481 -7.14 9.15 -7.36
C PRO A 481 -8.43 8.32 -7.31
N ALA A 482 -8.29 7.01 -7.15
CA ALA A 482 -9.45 6.13 -7.04
C ALA A 482 -10.43 6.64 -5.98
N PRO A 483 -11.75 6.69 -6.27
CA PRO A 483 -12.72 7.11 -5.30
C PRO A 483 -12.67 6.18 -4.08
N PHE A 484 -12.65 6.79 -2.89
CA PHE A 484 -12.68 6.03 -1.65
C PHE A 484 -14.11 5.50 -1.40
N VAL A 485 -14.41 4.37 -2.02
CA VAL A 485 -15.68 3.67 -1.84
C VAL A 485 -15.43 2.50 -0.89
N MET A 486 -15.38 2.77 0.41
CA MET A 486 -15.23 1.73 1.42
C MET A 486 -16.36 1.83 2.44
N GLU A 487 -17.09 0.73 2.64
CA GLU A 487 -18.00 0.61 3.78
C GLU A 487 -17.17 0.58 5.06
N LEU A 488 -17.61 1.37 6.04
CA LEU A 488 -17.02 1.29 7.36
C LEU A 488 -17.53 -0.01 8.02
N PRO A 489 -16.67 -1.03 8.20
CA PRO A 489 -17.11 -2.28 8.82
C PRO A 489 -17.60 -2.00 10.25
N ALA A 490 -18.61 -2.72 10.74
CA ALA A 490 -19.03 -2.58 12.13
C ALA A 490 -17.86 -2.88 13.08
N TYR A 491 -17.77 -2.13 14.19
CA TYR A 491 -16.77 -2.45 15.22
C TYR A 491 -17.05 -3.83 15.80
N HIS A 492 -16.01 -4.62 15.89
CA HIS A 492 -16.06 -5.92 16.56
C HIS A 492 -14.79 -6.17 17.34
N TRP A 493 -14.90 -6.92 18.43
CA TRP A 493 -13.73 -7.36 19.16
C TRP A 493 -12.98 -8.40 18.32
N PRO A 494 -11.69 -8.17 18.03
CA PRO A 494 -10.90 -9.14 17.29
C PRO A 494 -10.69 -10.41 18.12
N THR A 495 -10.70 -11.56 17.47
CA THR A 495 -10.34 -12.82 18.11
C THR A 495 -8.84 -12.83 18.39
N VAL A 496 -8.46 -13.16 19.62
CA VAL A 496 -7.05 -13.18 20.06
C VAL A 496 -6.17 -14.04 19.14
N GLY A 497 -6.70 -15.21 18.73
CA GLY A 497 -5.98 -16.10 17.81
C GLY A 497 -5.64 -15.48 16.45
N ASN A 498 -6.56 -14.69 15.89
CA ASN A 498 -6.31 -14.02 14.60
C ASN A 498 -5.27 -12.90 14.74
N VAL A 499 -5.33 -12.13 15.82
CA VAL A 499 -4.36 -11.06 16.10
C VAL A 499 -2.97 -11.67 16.28
N LEU A 500 -2.82 -12.68 17.14
CA LEU A 500 -1.53 -13.33 17.40
C LEU A 500 -0.96 -13.99 16.14
N ARG A 501 -1.78 -14.64 15.32
CA ARG A 501 -1.34 -15.20 14.04
C ARG A 501 -0.82 -14.12 13.11
N SER A 502 -1.55 -13.01 12.96
CA SER A 502 -1.14 -11.87 12.13
C SER A 502 0.17 -11.26 12.61
N VAL A 503 0.35 -11.10 13.92
CA VAL A 503 1.60 -10.61 14.53
C VAL A 503 2.75 -11.56 14.22
N TRP A 504 2.56 -12.87 14.44
CA TRP A 504 3.59 -13.87 14.18
C TRP A 504 4.00 -13.94 12.71
N GLU A 505 3.04 -13.94 11.79
CA GLU A 505 3.33 -13.96 10.35
C GLU A 505 4.13 -12.73 9.90
N ARG A 506 3.80 -11.54 10.42
CA ARG A 506 4.53 -10.30 10.14
C ARG A 506 5.93 -10.33 10.75
N ALA A 507 6.05 -10.72 12.00
CA ALA A 507 7.34 -10.81 12.71
C ALA A 507 8.26 -11.86 12.07
N TRP A 508 7.75 -13.06 11.79
CA TRP A 508 8.54 -14.09 11.13
C TRP A 508 8.99 -13.71 9.73
N SER A 509 8.12 -13.05 8.98
CA SER A 509 8.47 -12.50 7.67
C SER A 509 9.56 -11.42 7.77
N PHE A 510 9.56 -10.61 8.82
CA PHE A 510 10.60 -9.63 9.11
C PHE A 510 11.91 -10.32 9.45
N ILE A 511 11.94 -11.19 10.46
CA ILE A 511 13.15 -11.92 10.90
C ILE A 511 13.79 -12.68 9.73
N LYS A 512 13.01 -13.43 8.97
CA LYS A 512 13.54 -14.23 7.87
C LYS A 512 14.10 -13.40 6.73
N LYS A 513 13.47 -12.26 6.38
CA LYS A 513 13.86 -11.48 5.18
C LYS A 513 14.79 -10.34 5.51
N ALA A 514 14.48 -9.54 6.52
CA ALA A 514 15.34 -8.46 6.96
C ALA A 514 16.58 -8.99 7.66
N GLY A 515 16.42 -9.99 8.53
CA GLY A 515 17.52 -10.59 9.26
C GLY A 515 18.62 -11.15 8.35
N THR A 516 18.28 -11.87 7.29
CA THR A 516 19.30 -12.40 6.35
C THR A 516 20.05 -11.28 5.63
N ILE A 517 19.37 -10.21 5.22
CA ILE A 517 19.99 -9.08 4.51
C ILE A 517 20.89 -8.29 5.47
N ILE A 518 20.41 -8.01 6.68
CA ILE A 518 21.17 -7.25 7.69
C ILE A 518 22.42 -8.05 8.10
N LEU A 519 22.27 -9.34 8.40
CA LEU A 519 23.40 -10.20 8.77
C LEU A 519 24.46 -10.24 7.66
N LEU A 520 24.05 -10.45 6.40
CA LEU A 520 25.01 -10.45 5.28
C LEU A 520 25.71 -9.09 5.15
N SER A 521 24.96 -8.01 5.34
CA SER A 521 25.50 -6.65 5.22
C SER A 521 26.47 -6.32 6.35
N THR A 522 26.20 -6.77 7.59
CA THR A 522 27.14 -6.59 8.72
C THR A 522 28.44 -7.35 8.50
N ILE A 523 28.38 -8.57 7.98
CA ILE A 523 29.56 -9.34 7.63
C ILE A 523 30.40 -8.63 6.55
N VAL A 524 29.74 -8.12 5.51
CA VAL A 524 30.41 -7.37 4.43
C VAL A 524 31.04 -6.07 4.98
N LEU A 525 30.30 -5.32 5.82
CA LEU A 525 30.88 -4.11 6.45
C LEU A 525 32.04 -4.43 7.34
N TRP A 526 31.93 -5.45 8.21
CA TRP A 526 33.07 -5.88 9.03
C TRP A 526 34.30 -6.17 8.18
N PHE A 527 34.13 -6.90 7.07
CA PHE A 527 35.23 -7.16 6.14
C PHE A 527 35.80 -5.87 5.52
N LEU A 528 34.95 -4.97 5.04
CA LEU A 528 35.36 -3.72 4.43
C LEU A 528 36.07 -2.74 5.41
N MET A 529 35.69 -2.82 6.70
CA MET A 529 36.26 -2.01 7.76
C MET A 529 37.56 -2.60 8.31
N GLY A 530 37.61 -3.92 8.52
CA GLY A 530 38.72 -4.62 9.14
C GLY A 530 39.87 -4.94 8.20
N PHE A 531 39.65 -4.90 6.87
CA PHE A 531 40.67 -5.23 5.89
C PHE A 531 41.05 -4.05 5.01
N GLY A 532 42.32 -3.97 4.65
CA GLY A 532 42.84 -2.90 3.80
C GLY A 532 44.28 -3.11 3.38
N TRP A 533 44.96 -2.03 3.07
CA TRP A 533 46.38 -2.05 2.68
C TRP A 533 47.17 -1.20 3.65
N GLU A 534 48.05 -1.84 4.39
CA GLU A 534 48.98 -1.21 5.31
C GLU A 534 50.42 -1.57 4.90
N GLY A 535 51.29 -0.56 4.74
CA GLY A 535 52.68 -0.79 4.29
C GLY A 535 52.83 -1.47 2.93
N GLY A 536 51.83 -1.46 2.06
CA GLY A 536 51.82 -2.10 0.73
C GLY A 536 51.42 -3.57 0.72
N SER A 537 51.09 -4.17 1.88
CA SER A 537 50.54 -5.52 2.01
C SER A 537 49.02 -5.46 2.32
N PHE A 538 48.29 -6.41 1.77
CA PHE A 538 46.87 -6.57 2.09
C PHE A 538 46.71 -7.42 3.33
N GLY A 539 45.97 -6.93 4.33
CA GLY A 539 45.73 -7.62 5.60
C GLY A 539 44.71 -6.93 6.46
N MET A 540 44.59 -7.38 7.70
CA MET A 540 43.82 -6.65 8.71
C MET A 540 44.51 -5.33 9.01
N VAL A 541 43.77 -4.25 9.10
CA VAL A 541 44.30 -2.91 9.35
C VAL A 541 43.90 -2.46 10.76
N GLU A 542 44.87 -1.84 11.45
CA GLU A 542 44.64 -1.23 12.77
C GLU A 542 44.01 0.16 12.63
N GLU A 543 44.37 0.88 11.57
CA GLU A 543 43.84 2.21 11.28
C GLU A 543 42.73 2.14 10.23
N LEU A 544 41.53 2.63 10.56
CA LEU A 544 40.37 2.65 9.69
C LEU A 544 40.61 3.43 8.38
N ASN A 545 41.52 4.43 8.39
CA ASN A 545 41.89 5.20 7.20
C ASN A 545 42.53 4.33 6.10
N ASN A 546 43.12 3.20 6.46
CA ASN A 546 43.77 2.26 5.55
C ASN A 546 42.80 1.17 5.04
N SER A 547 41.57 1.16 5.55
CA SER A 547 40.57 0.15 5.21
C SER A 547 40.06 0.28 3.77
N ILE A 548 39.50 -0.81 3.25
CA ILE A 548 38.81 -0.81 1.96
C ILE A 548 37.64 0.19 2.00
N LEU A 549 36.93 0.26 3.12
CA LEU A 549 35.76 1.16 3.28
C LEU A 549 36.18 2.63 3.18
N ALA A 550 37.32 3.02 3.79
CA ALA A 550 37.87 4.38 3.69
C ALA A 550 38.21 4.74 2.24
N LYS A 551 38.82 3.81 1.48
CA LYS A 551 39.14 4.03 0.06
C LYS A 551 37.90 4.18 -0.79
N ILE A 552 36.87 3.35 -0.57
CA ILE A 552 35.59 3.48 -1.25
C ILE A 552 34.92 4.81 -0.86
N GLY A 553 34.92 5.16 0.42
CA GLY A 553 34.38 6.42 0.93
C GLY A 553 35.05 7.63 0.27
N SER A 554 36.38 7.64 0.22
CA SER A 554 37.17 8.70 -0.44
C SER A 554 36.89 8.81 -1.93
N ALA A 555 36.73 7.67 -2.61
CA ALA A 555 36.37 7.63 -4.03
C ALA A 555 35.00 8.22 -4.36
N ILE A 556 34.04 8.12 -3.45
CA ILE A 556 32.67 8.66 -3.64
C ILE A 556 32.44 10.03 -2.97
N ALA A 557 33.34 10.46 -2.07
CA ALA A 557 33.20 11.70 -1.29
C ALA A 557 33.03 12.95 -2.17
N TRP A 558 33.66 12.98 -3.35
CA TRP A 558 33.50 14.09 -4.31
C TRP A 558 32.06 14.36 -4.75
N ILE A 559 31.21 13.32 -4.77
CA ILE A 559 29.79 13.45 -5.12
C ILE A 559 29.05 14.32 -4.08
N PHE A 560 29.49 14.25 -2.83
CA PHE A 560 28.86 14.93 -1.70
C PHE A 560 29.54 16.28 -1.36
N THR A 561 30.64 16.65 -2.07
CA THR A 561 31.27 17.96 -1.93
C THR A 561 30.28 19.13 -2.04
N PRO A 562 29.34 19.15 -2.99
CA PRO A 562 28.35 20.24 -3.10
C PRO A 562 27.41 20.36 -1.90
N LEU A 563 27.30 19.33 -1.06
CA LEU A 563 26.48 19.30 0.17
C LEU A 563 27.25 19.78 1.40
N GLY A 564 28.53 20.18 1.23
CA GLY A 564 29.37 20.67 2.32
C GLY A 564 30.00 19.61 3.22
N TRP A 565 30.03 18.35 2.79
CA TRP A 565 30.57 17.23 3.58
C TRP A 565 32.09 17.07 3.46
N THR A 566 32.80 18.00 2.86
CA THR A 566 34.23 17.92 2.61
C THR A 566 35.04 18.92 3.42
N ASN A 567 34.42 19.69 4.32
CA ASN A 567 35.14 20.61 5.17
C ASN A 567 36.17 19.84 6.03
N ALA A 568 37.38 20.33 6.12
CA ALA A 568 38.48 19.75 6.86
C ALA A 568 39.16 18.47 6.27
N GLY A 569 38.85 18.05 5.03
CA GLY A 569 39.45 16.88 4.39
C GLY A 569 38.94 15.52 4.86
N GLU A 570 37.98 15.48 5.78
CA GLU A 570 37.37 14.27 6.35
C GLU A 570 35.97 13.95 5.79
N GLY A 571 35.59 14.53 4.67
CA GLY A 571 34.27 14.32 4.04
C GLY A 571 33.95 12.88 3.66
N TRP A 572 34.97 12.04 3.52
CA TRP A 572 34.79 10.61 3.29
C TRP A 572 34.07 9.91 4.47
N LYS A 573 34.29 10.36 5.72
CA LYS A 573 33.64 9.81 6.90
C LYS A 573 32.10 9.98 6.81
N MET A 574 31.65 11.16 6.37
CA MET A 574 30.22 11.43 6.18
C MET A 574 29.62 10.62 5.03
N ALA A 575 30.37 10.48 3.93
CA ALA A 575 29.97 9.66 2.80
C ALA A 575 29.82 8.18 3.21
N VAL A 576 30.75 7.66 3.99
CA VAL A 576 30.68 6.29 4.55
C VAL A 576 29.51 6.14 5.49
N ALA A 577 29.31 7.07 6.44
CA ALA A 577 28.19 7.03 7.37
C ALA A 577 26.84 7.11 6.65
N ALA A 578 26.71 7.91 5.60
CA ALA A 578 25.49 7.95 4.79
C ALA A 578 25.23 6.65 4.03
N VAL A 579 26.29 5.99 3.53
CA VAL A 579 26.19 4.69 2.84
C VAL A 579 25.89 3.57 3.83
N SER A 580 26.53 3.54 5.01
CA SER A 580 26.20 2.57 6.06
C SER A 580 24.74 2.68 6.50
N GLY A 581 24.19 3.90 6.52
CA GLY A 581 22.76 4.15 6.77
C GLY A 581 21.81 3.57 5.71
N LEU A 582 22.28 3.10 4.56
CA LEU A 582 21.44 2.32 3.63
C LEU A 582 21.28 0.87 4.11
N ILE A 583 22.19 0.37 4.89
CA ILE A 583 22.11 -0.98 5.46
C ILE A 583 21.07 -0.97 6.58
N ALA A 584 21.35 -0.15 7.60
CA ALA A 584 20.44 0.13 8.69
C ALA A 584 20.66 1.59 9.15
N LYS A 585 19.57 2.34 9.37
CA LYS A 585 19.68 3.78 9.65
C LYS A 585 20.30 4.08 11.03
N GLU A 586 20.10 3.22 11.99
CA GLU A 586 20.73 3.26 13.32
C GLU A 586 22.26 3.14 13.23
N ASN A 587 22.77 2.43 12.26
CA ASN A 587 24.22 2.24 12.09
C ASN A 587 24.97 3.53 11.71
N VAL A 588 24.31 4.61 11.35
CA VAL A 588 24.95 5.89 11.04
C VAL A 588 25.70 6.41 12.25
N VAL A 589 25.08 6.39 13.44
CA VAL A 589 25.68 6.87 14.70
C VAL A 589 26.85 5.98 15.11
N ALA A 590 26.65 4.66 15.10
CA ALA A 590 27.70 3.70 15.40
C ALA A 590 28.89 3.81 14.42
N THR A 591 28.62 4.02 13.12
CA THR A 591 29.65 4.24 12.12
C THR A 591 30.48 5.50 12.42
N PHE A 592 29.86 6.61 12.78
CA PHE A 592 30.59 7.80 13.22
C PHE A 592 31.42 7.54 14.47
N GLY A 593 30.84 6.79 15.46
CA GLY A 593 31.60 6.38 16.64
C GLY A 593 32.91 5.68 16.26
N MET A 594 32.83 4.63 15.47
CA MET A 594 33.99 3.89 14.97
C MET A 594 34.94 4.77 14.17
N LEU A 595 34.41 5.63 13.26
CA LEU A 595 35.24 6.54 12.44
C LEU A 595 35.97 7.60 13.26
N PHE A 596 35.51 7.91 14.47
CA PHE A 596 36.19 8.81 15.41
C PHE A 596 36.98 8.08 16.49
N GLY A 597 37.07 6.74 16.44
CA GLY A 597 37.91 5.92 17.33
C GLY A 597 37.26 5.53 18.64
N PHE A 598 35.92 5.54 18.74
CA PHE A 598 35.17 5.08 19.90
C PHE A 598 34.71 3.62 19.68
N ALA A 599 34.95 2.75 20.66
CA ALA A 599 34.54 1.34 20.60
C ALA A 599 33.01 1.19 20.69
N GLU A 600 32.40 1.99 21.56
CA GLU A 600 30.95 2.05 21.75
C GLU A 600 30.52 3.50 21.87
N VAL A 601 29.30 3.81 21.38
CA VAL A 601 28.71 5.15 21.41
C VAL A 601 27.25 5.00 21.79
N ALA A 602 26.77 5.90 22.66
CA ALA A 602 25.34 5.95 23.01
C ALA A 602 24.44 6.17 21.78
N GLU A 603 23.17 5.80 21.87
CA GLU A 603 22.22 5.94 20.74
C GLU A 603 22.12 7.37 20.18
N ASP A 604 22.28 8.38 21.04
CA ASP A 604 22.27 9.79 20.66
C ASP A 604 23.65 10.32 20.24
N GLY A 605 24.70 9.50 20.32
CA GLY A 605 26.06 9.85 19.93
C GLY A 605 26.71 10.93 20.80
N ALA A 606 26.37 11.04 22.07
CA ALA A 606 26.83 12.12 22.94
C ALA A 606 28.36 12.21 23.00
N GLU A 607 29.09 11.09 22.96
CA GLU A 607 30.55 11.00 23.02
C GLU A 607 31.22 11.63 21.78
N ILE A 608 30.55 11.64 20.63
CA ILE A 608 31.12 12.10 19.36
C ILE A 608 30.66 13.52 18.97
N TRP A 609 29.83 14.19 19.75
CA TRP A 609 29.31 15.52 19.38
C TRP A 609 30.40 16.54 19.13
N GLY A 610 31.47 16.57 19.98
CA GLY A 610 32.60 17.48 19.82
C GLY A 610 33.38 17.21 18.52
N ASN A 611 33.62 15.95 18.20
CA ASN A 611 34.33 15.55 16.99
C ASN A 611 33.49 15.87 15.74
N LEU A 612 32.19 15.65 15.79
CA LEU A 612 31.28 15.94 14.70
C LEU A 612 31.19 17.46 14.43
N ALA A 613 31.13 18.27 15.50
CA ALA A 613 31.10 19.74 15.42
C ALA A 613 32.43 20.34 14.85
N ALA A 614 33.55 19.63 15.01
CA ALA A 614 34.81 20.04 14.43
C ALA A 614 34.91 19.79 12.91
N VAL A 615 34.14 18.79 12.39
CA VAL A 615 34.23 18.35 11.00
C VAL A 615 33.10 18.92 10.13
N MET A 616 31.97 19.26 10.70
CA MET A 616 30.80 19.77 9.96
C MET A 616 30.36 21.15 10.46
N THR A 617 29.78 21.93 9.55
CA THR A 617 29.03 23.15 9.93
C THR A 617 27.61 22.79 10.30
N PRO A 618 26.90 23.59 11.13
CA PRO A 618 25.49 23.34 11.48
C PRO A 618 24.57 23.21 10.25
N VAL A 619 24.84 24.00 9.21
CA VAL A 619 24.07 23.95 7.95
C VAL A 619 24.32 22.65 7.20
N ALA A 620 25.57 22.19 7.13
CA ALA A 620 25.92 20.92 6.51
C ALA A 620 25.33 19.73 7.30
N ALA A 621 25.35 19.81 8.64
CA ALA A 621 24.78 18.81 9.53
C ALA A 621 23.26 18.69 9.35
N TYR A 622 22.55 19.81 9.25
CA TYR A 622 21.11 19.77 8.96
C TYR A 622 20.83 19.23 7.54
N GLY A 623 21.67 19.57 6.56
CA GLY A 623 21.64 18.98 5.21
C GLY A 623 21.86 17.46 5.24
N PHE A 624 22.81 16.98 6.06
CA PHE A 624 23.06 15.55 6.26
C PHE A 624 21.86 14.84 6.88
N LEU A 625 21.23 15.45 7.89
CA LEU A 625 20.01 14.94 8.50
C LEU A 625 18.91 14.77 7.44
N VAL A 626 18.61 15.82 6.69
CA VAL A 626 17.53 15.79 5.68
C VAL A 626 17.84 14.80 4.56
N PHE A 627 19.11 14.70 4.15
CA PHE A 627 19.52 13.67 3.19
C PHE A 627 19.19 12.26 3.70
N ASN A 628 19.57 11.93 4.93
CA ASN A 628 19.30 10.62 5.52
C ASN A 628 17.81 10.35 5.78
N LEU A 629 17.02 11.41 5.97
CA LEU A 629 15.55 11.29 6.07
C LEU A 629 14.89 10.91 4.74
N LEU A 630 15.30 11.53 3.65
CA LEU A 630 14.65 11.45 2.35
C LEU A 630 15.29 10.43 1.39
N CYS A 631 16.55 10.05 1.56
CA CYS A 631 17.23 9.08 0.70
C CYS A 631 16.59 7.69 0.81
N ALA A 632 17.05 6.77 -0.03
CA ALA A 632 16.63 5.38 0.01
C ALA A 632 16.64 4.84 1.46
N PRO A 633 15.60 4.10 1.86
CA PRO A 633 15.51 3.53 3.20
C PRO A 633 16.52 2.39 3.38
N CYS A 634 16.54 1.78 4.58
CA CYS A 634 17.37 0.62 4.87
C CYS A 634 17.10 -0.55 3.89
N PHE A 635 18.08 -1.44 3.73
CA PHE A 635 17.98 -2.58 2.80
C PHE A 635 16.75 -3.46 3.05
N ALA A 636 16.34 -3.60 4.31
CA ALA A 636 15.11 -4.32 4.65
C ALA A 636 13.88 -3.66 4.00
N ALA A 637 13.76 -2.35 4.08
CA ALA A 637 12.67 -1.61 3.47
C ALA A 637 12.81 -1.57 1.93
N MET A 638 14.02 -1.48 1.37
CA MET A 638 14.25 -1.64 -0.07
C MET A 638 13.81 -3.03 -0.57
N GLY A 639 14.06 -4.08 0.21
CA GLY A 639 13.56 -5.42 -0.07
C GLY A 639 12.02 -5.49 -0.09
N ALA A 640 11.35 -4.77 0.81
CA ALA A 640 9.90 -4.63 0.78
C ALA A 640 9.43 -3.84 -0.47
N ILE A 641 10.07 -2.71 -0.81
CA ILE A 641 9.79 -1.93 -2.02
C ILE A 641 9.93 -2.82 -3.28
N LYS A 642 11.02 -3.58 -3.40
CA LYS A 642 11.25 -4.49 -4.52
C LYS A 642 10.12 -5.50 -4.69
N ARG A 643 9.64 -6.05 -3.57
CA ARG A 643 8.56 -7.04 -3.58
C ARG A 643 7.22 -6.42 -3.92
N GLU A 644 6.86 -5.27 -3.32
CA GLU A 644 5.56 -4.64 -3.54
C GLU A 644 5.46 -3.95 -4.91
N MET A 645 6.58 -3.47 -5.46
CA MET A 645 6.64 -2.96 -6.85
C MET A 645 6.53 -4.06 -7.89
N ASN A 646 6.97 -5.30 -7.56
CA ASN A 646 6.98 -6.48 -8.44
C ASN A 646 7.51 -6.20 -9.87
N ASN A 647 8.35 -5.20 -10.03
CA ASN A 647 8.94 -4.78 -11.30
C ASN A 647 10.27 -4.08 -11.06
N ALA A 648 11.35 -4.58 -11.69
CA ALA A 648 12.69 -4.04 -11.50
C ALA A 648 12.83 -2.58 -11.95
N LYS A 649 12.15 -2.17 -13.04
CA LYS A 649 12.19 -0.76 -13.51
C LYS A 649 11.58 0.18 -12.48
N TRP A 650 10.43 -0.18 -11.91
CA TRP A 650 9.77 0.62 -10.88
C TRP A 650 10.53 0.64 -9.57
N PHE A 651 11.19 -0.47 -9.21
CA PHE A 651 12.08 -0.51 -8.05
C PHE A 651 13.23 0.49 -8.18
N TRP A 652 14.00 0.42 -9.27
CA TRP A 652 15.12 1.32 -9.47
C TRP A 652 14.69 2.78 -9.66
N PHE A 653 13.52 3.00 -10.28
CA PHE A 653 12.93 4.34 -10.36
C PHE A 653 12.59 4.90 -8.97
N ALA A 654 11.98 4.09 -8.09
CA ALA A 654 11.66 4.49 -6.73
C ALA A 654 12.92 4.87 -5.93
N ILE A 655 13.95 4.02 -5.95
CA ILE A 655 15.23 4.27 -5.26
C ILE A 655 15.94 5.50 -5.84
N GLY A 656 16.02 5.61 -7.16
CA GLY A 656 16.60 6.77 -7.84
C GLY A 656 15.87 8.07 -7.53
N TYR A 657 14.53 8.03 -7.48
CA TYR A 657 13.71 9.18 -7.10
C TYR A 657 13.98 9.63 -5.65
N GLN A 658 14.02 8.69 -4.70
CA GLN A 658 14.27 8.99 -3.29
C GLN A 658 15.67 9.58 -3.09
N CYS A 659 16.70 8.96 -3.66
CA CYS A 659 18.09 9.45 -3.57
C CYS A 659 18.25 10.81 -4.26
N GLY A 660 17.66 10.98 -5.45
CA GLY A 660 17.71 12.24 -6.19
C GLY A 660 17.01 13.39 -5.47
N LEU A 661 15.83 13.15 -4.92
CA LEU A 661 15.11 14.13 -4.12
C LEU A 661 15.91 14.53 -2.88
N ALA A 662 16.44 13.54 -2.14
CA ALA A 662 17.24 13.76 -0.95
C ALA A 662 18.48 14.61 -1.26
N TYR A 663 19.18 14.31 -2.35
CA TYR A 663 20.35 15.05 -2.78
C TYR A 663 20.03 16.49 -3.14
N VAL A 664 18.97 16.71 -3.95
CA VAL A 664 18.55 18.06 -4.36
C VAL A 664 18.14 18.90 -3.16
N VAL A 665 17.34 18.34 -2.24
CA VAL A 665 16.89 19.07 -1.05
C VAL A 665 18.07 19.41 -0.13
N ALA A 666 18.96 18.46 0.15
CA ALA A 666 20.15 18.68 0.97
C ALA A 666 21.08 19.71 0.35
N LEU A 667 21.29 19.66 -0.96
CA LEU A 667 22.08 20.66 -1.70
C LEU A 667 21.49 22.06 -1.54
N CYS A 668 20.18 22.20 -1.73
CA CYS A 668 19.50 23.49 -1.56
C CYS A 668 19.64 24.01 -0.13
N ILE A 669 19.46 23.15 0.88
CA ILE A 669 19.61 23.51 2.29
C ILE A 669 21.03 24.00 2.57
N TYR A 670 22.05 23.28 2.12
CA TYR A 670 23.42 23.65 2.36
C TYR A 670 23.82 24.94 1.64
N GLN A 671 23.57 25.02 0.34
CA GLN A 671 24.03 26.18 -0.48
C GLN A 671 23.30 27.47 -0.11
N ILE A 672 21.99 27.41 0.10
CA ILE A 672 21.20 28.58 0.51
C ILE A 672 21.46 28.92 1.98
N GLY A 673 21.53 27.91 2.86
CA GLY A 673 21.81 28.11 4.27
C GLY A 673 23.20 28.73 4.50
N THR A 674 24.23 28.30 3.77
CA THR A 674 25.59 28.87 3.81
C THR A 674 25.58 30.33 3.34
N LEU A 675 24.83 30.65 2.27
CA LEU A 675 24.67 32.05 1.83
C LEU A 675 24.03 32.92 2.90
N LEU A 676 23.01 32.44 3.60
CA LEU A 676 22.31 33.17 4.67
C LEU A 676 23.18 33.35 5.92
N THR A 677 24.13 32.47 6.17
CA THR A 677 25.08 32.54 7.31
C THR A 677 26.37 33.31 6.99
N GLY A 678 26.38 34.03 5.83
CA GLY A 678 27.54 34.88 5.46
C GLY A 678 28.58 34.20 4.61
N GLY A 679 28.32 33.02 4.07
CA GLY A 679 29.18 32.33 3.11
C GLY A 679 29.19 32.99 1.72
N GLY A 680 30.22 32.71 0.94
CA GLY A 680 30.40 33.27 -0.41
C GLY A 680 29.34 32.73 -1.41
N PHE A 681 29.01 33.61 -2.38
CA PHE A 681 28.18 33.21 -3.51
C PHE A 681 28.99 32.40 -4.52
N GLY A 682 28.60 31.17 -4.79
CA GLY A 682 29.36 30.27 -5.66
C GLY A 682 28.48 29.60 -6.73
N LEU A 683 29.10 28.80 -7.58
CA LEU A 683 28.39 28.06 -8.64
C LEU A 683 27.34 27.10 -8.07
N GLY A 684 27.58 26.49 -6.90
CA GLY A 684 26.63 25.66 -6.19
C GLY A 684 25.36 26.41 -5.77
N THR A 685 25.52 27.68 -5.34
CA THR A 685 24.40 28.55 -4.97
C THR A 685 23.50 28.85 -6.16
N VAL A 686 24.09 29.12 -7.35
CA VAL A 686 23.33 29.32 -8.58
C VAL A 686 22.53 28.07 -8.93
N VAL A 687 23.17 26.90 -8.88
CA VAL A 687 22.51 25.61 -9.13
C VAL A 687 21.34 25.39 -8.14
N ALA A 688 21.53 25.68 -6.85
CA ALA A 688 20.50 25.57 -5.85
C ALA A 688 19.26 26.45 -6.16
N PHE A 689 19.48 27.72 -6.55
CA PHE A 689 18.37 28.60 -6.95
C PHE A 689 17.65 28.11 -8.20
N VAL A 690 18.38 27.60 -9.21
CA VAL A 690 17.77 27.02 -10.41
C VAL A 690 16.94 25.79 -10.06
N LEU A 691 17.44 24.92 -9.16
CA LEU A 691 16.70 23.74 -8.70
C LEU A 691 15.45 24.11 -7.90
N VAL A 692 15.52 25.12 -7.02
CA VAL A 692 14.36 25.64 -6.30
C VAL A 692 13.35 26.23 -7.29
N ALA A 693 13.77 27.03 -8.26
CA ALA A 693 12.89 27.56 -9.28
C ALA A 693 12.22 26.46 -10.13
N ALA A 694 12.99 25.42 -10.53
CA ALA A 694 12.46 24.26 -11.24
C ALA A 694 11.46 23.47 -10.37
N PHE A 695 11.75 23.28 -9.09
CA PHE A 695 10.88 22.60 -8.16
C PHE A 695 9.55 23.37 -7.97
N LEU A 696 9.61 24.68 -7.77
CA LEU A 696 8.44 25.56 -7.69
C LEU A 696 7.64 25.55 -9.01
N TYR A 697 8.32 25.59 -10.14
CA TYR A 697 7.65 25.47 -11.45
C TYR A 697 6.90 24.13 -11.57
N LEU A 698 7.52 23.00 -11.19
CA LEU A 698 6.87 21.69 -11.21
C LEU A 698 5.69 21.62 -10.24
N LEU A 699 5.83 22.28 -9.07
CA LEU A 699 4.79 22.30 -8.04
C LEU A 699 3.57 23.14 -8.47
N PHE A 700 3.79 24.31 -9.10
CA PHE A 700 2.70 25.22 -9.48
C PHE A 700 2.26 25.10 -10.94
N ARG A 701 2.98 24.33 -11.76
CA ARG A 701 2.57 24.06 -13.14
C ARG A 701 1.13 23.56 -13.16
N PRO A 702 0.23 24.15 -14.00
CA PRO A 702 -1.15 23.69 -14.09
C PRO A 702 -1.17 22.22 -14.54
N TYR A 703 -2.04 21.43 -13.93
CA TYR A 703 -2.32 20.07 -14.36
C TYR A 703 -2.95 20.19 -15.76
N LYS A 704 -2.25 19.73 -16.79
CA LYS A 704 -2.87 19.44 -18.07
C LYS A 704 -3.45 18.05 -17.93
N GLU A 705 -4.78 17.95 -17.86
CA GLU A 705 -5.45 16.70 -18.17
C GLU A 705 -4.81 16.19 -19.46
N SER A 706 -4.18 15.03 -19.39
CA SER A 706 -3.70 14.44 -20.62
C SER A 706 -4.96 14.05 -21.38
N ASN A 707 -5.22 14.73 -22.49
CA ASN A 707 -6.10 14.25 -23.54
C ASN A 707 -5.55 12.94 -24.14
N SER A 708 -5.03 12.05 -23.32
CA SER A 708 -4.59 10.69 -23.70
C SER A 708 -5.76 9.76 -23.97
N LEU A 709 -7.00 10.22 -23.79
CA LEU A 709 -8.22 9.61 -24.33
C LEU A 709 -8.44 9.90 -25.83
N LYS A 710 -7.69 10.79 -26.42
CA LYS A 710 -7.57 10.82 -27.90
C LYS A 710 -6.54 9.80 -28.31
N VAL A 711 -6.94 8.54 -28.36
CA VAL A 711 -6.22 7.49 -29.10
C VAL A 711 -5.95 8.04 -30.48
N ASN A 712 -4.68 8.16 -30.79
CA ASN A 712 -4.21 8.58 -32.10
C ASN A 712 -4.47 7.43 -33.08
N THR A 713 -5.67 7.37 -33.63
CA THR A 713 -6.12 6.38 -34.65
C THR A 713 -5.32 6.47 -35.96
N LYS A 714 -4.22 7.22 -35.98
CA LYS A 714 -3.36 7.42 -37.17
C LYS A 714 -2.06 6.61 -37.17
N SER A 715 -1.83 5.69 -36.26
CA SER A 715 -0.59 4.89 -36.25
C SER A 715 -0.78 3.36 -36.27
N ILE A 716 -1.96 2.88 -36.71
CA ILE A 716 -2.16 1.47 -37.09
C ILE A 716 -2.87 1.47 -38.45
N ALA A 717 -2.12 1.79 -39.47
CA ALA A 717 -2.38 1.38 -40.86
C ALA A 717 -1.12 0.65 -41.37
#